data_365d98cd9583d3728e0a2728cbd35d45
#
_entry.id   365d98cd9583d3728e0a2728cbd35d45
#
_cell.length_a   1.000
_cell.length_b   1.000
_cell.length_c   1.000
_cell.angle_alpha   90.00
_cell.angle_beta   90.00
_cell.angle_gamma   90.00
#
_symmetry.space_group_name_H-M   'P 1'
#
loop_
_entity.id
_entity.type
_entity.pdbx_description
1 polymer ?
#
loop_
_entity_poly.entity_id
_entity_poly.type
_entity_poly.pdbx_seq_one_letter_code
_entity_poly.pdbx_strand_id
1 'polypeptide(L)'
;GARGRPRTVSDSPVPIDVFTSEDLRAVSYTDTNDILKTLVPSFNLGRQPISDGSSFIRPAELRGLPTDKTLVLVNSKRRHRSALVSIGGSGTQGPDISTIPSIALKNIEVLRDGASAQYGSDAIAGVINFILKDADDGFSVSIDSGEFSEGDGAQTTVQANLGLPLGESGFINISAEISEADATSRSEQYCESWFCADPNGASPYNIRSGQNGGDAAFLAGLPSANIGQDSAVVQPWGQPNAEAARFFFNAGYQIDADTEAYAFGNISESESDGGFFYRYPGNGTIEDLRESDGGIYNPLEKYPGGFTPRFFGEVSDFSLLGGIRGSFDNGLNYDFSGRTGESEIRYTLANTINPSQGRASQQSFKPGDLINSETQFQADFNYEFESSFASPVLLAFGASYMDESYEVVQGELNSYVAGPHATPDPFGFCNADMTATTAGMNVIAGGSTLDCANTDDPVYQVVGVGSNGFPGFSPQFSEKYERSSTALFADVSADITDNLFLQGALRYEDYSDFDAETVVKLAGLYRFTDNFAIRGSIGTGFRAPTPGQQGTINVSTRLPNGFPVATGLFPAGGPVAQALGATPLTPETSTNYTIGFTANIAELDLTVDFYRINLDDATYAISTRDVSTDPTSGDAYQNFLLLDNAGVAGANSIGGVLYFTNGFDVSSEGVDIVASYPLNWDSAGSTNLSMALSYNKKAFESDPSAFRNEEAQFDYVNYNPNWRGVFTAAHDINDLRLTARASYWGEHENANSGTSRRQVQDPTWYVDLEAQYQINDTFRIAAGGRNVFDEYPDKGNVGDTCCGRLYESGSVLDWNGSYWFARLTADF
;
A
#
# COMPACT_ATOMS: atom_id res chain seq x y z
N GLY A 1 -19.31 -13.97 -1.47
CA GLY A 1 -20.09 -15.04 -1.86
C GLY A 1 -20.03 -16.33 -1.10
N ALA A 2 -21.18 -16.83 -0.71
CA ALA A 2 -21.27 -18.19 -0.19
C ALA A 2 -20.91 -19.19 -1.31
N ARG A 3 -20.06 -20.17 -1.03
CA ARG A 3 -19.75 -21.29 -1.95
C ARG A 3 -20.95 -22.22 -2.15
N GLY A 4 -22.13 -21.69 -2.27
CA GLY A 4 -23.38 -22.42 -2.34
C GLY A 4 -24.53 -21.50 -2.65
N ARG A 5 -25.60 -21.58 -1.86
CA ARG A 5 -26.80 -20.76 -2.10
C ARG A 5 -26.53 -19.27 -1.85
N PRO A 6 -26.91 -18.39 -2.78
CA PRO A 6 -26.91 -16.95 -2.52
C PRO A 6 -27.77 -16.61 -1.29
N ARG A 7 -27.27 -15.69 -0.45
CA ARG A 7 -27.98 -15.18 0.73
C ARG A 7 -28.04 -13.66 0.68
N THR A 8 -29.07 -13.09 1.24
CA THR A 8 -29.16 -11.64 1.45
C THR A 8 -28.22 -11.21 2.58
N VAL A 9 -27.94 -9.92 2.69
CA VAL A 9 -27.12 -9.34 3.77
C VAL A 9 -27.71 -9.67 5.14
N SER A 10 -29.04 -9.62 5.27
CA SER A 10 -29.77 -9.93 6.50
C SER A 10 -29.79 -11.42 6.86
N ASP A 11 -29.69 -12.31 5.86
CA ASP A 11 -29.68 -13.75 6.04
C ASP A 11 -28.26 -14.36 6.13
N SER A 12 -27.22 -13.54 6.05
CA SER A 12 -25.86 -13.99 6.21
C SER A 12 -25.51 -14.25 7.68
N PRO A 13 -24.90 -15.39 8.03
CA PRO A 13 -24.47 -15.69 9.40
C PRO A 13 -23.28 -14.83 9.85
N VAL A 14 -22.70 -14.06 8.93
CA VAL A 14 -21.55 -13.17 9.15
C VAL A 14 -21.82 -11.80 8.50
N PRO A 15 -21.22 -10.70 9.00
CA PRO A 15 -21.39 -9.37 8.42
C PRO A 15 -20.81 -9.26 7.02
N ILE A 16 -21.66 -8.89 6.06
CA ILE A 16 -21.27 -8.63 4.68
C ILE A 16 -21.98 -7.37 4.18
N ASP A 17 -21.25 -6.51 3.48
CA ASP A 17 -21.81 -5.38 2.76
C ASP A 17 -21.72 -5.67 1.26
N VAL A 18 -22.75 -5.24 0.53
CA VAL A 18 -22.79 -5.35 -0.93
C VAL A 18 -23.07 -3.99 -1.52
N PHE A 19 -22.11 -3.47 -2.28
CA PHE A 19 -22.23 -2.19 -2.98
C PHE A 19 -22.45 -2.45 -4.46
N THR A 20 -23.62 -2.08 -4.96
CA THR A 20 -23.99 -2.24 -6.36
C THR A 20 -23.27 -1.24 -7.26
N SER A 21 -23.31 -1.46 -8.57
CA SER A 21 -22.77 -0.49 -9.53
C SER A 21 -23.44 0.89 -9.44
N GLU A 22 -24.66 0.98 -8.93
CA GLU A 22 -25.33 2.25 -8.65
C GLU A 22 -24.73 2.94 -7.42
N ASP A 23 -24.49 2.19 -6.33
CA ASP A 23 -23.80 2.71 -5.13
C ASP A 23 -22.38 3.21 -5.46
N LEU A 24 -21.65 2.48 -6.31
CA LEU A 24 -20.31 2.88 -6.75
C LEU A 24 -20.32 4.15 -7.58
N ARG A 25 -21.35 4.33 -8.43
CA ARG A 25 -21.52 5.53 -9.25
C ARG A 25 -22.05 6.74 -8.46
N ALA A 26 -22.73 6.50 -7.35
CA ALA A 26 -23.22 7.55 -6.45
C ALA A 26 -22.11 8.16 -5.57
N VAL A 27 -20.87 7.68 -5.68
CA VAL A 27 -19.71 8.23 -5.00
C VAL A 27 -18.99 9.20 -5.94
N SER A 28 -18.55 10.33 -5.40
CA SER A 28 -17.88 11.39 -6.16
C SER A 28 -16.44 11.05 -6.56
N TYR A 29 -16.06 9.77 -6.55
CA TYR A 29 -14.74 9.25 -6.91
C TYR A 29 -14.83 8.27 -8.07
N THR A 30 -13.79 8.18 -8.86
CA THR A 30 -13.61 7.17 -9.92
C THR A 30 -12.66 6.06 -9.49
N ASP A 31 -11.70 6.37 -8.63
CA ASP A 31 -10.73 5.42 -8.09
C ASP A 31 -11.36 4.44 -7.10
N THR A 32 -11.14 3.15 -7.30
CA THR A 32 -11.75 2.07 -6.52
C THR A 32 -11.36 2.09 -5.04
N ASN A 33 -10.13 2.50 -4.70
CA ASN A 33 -9.71 2.65 -3.30
C ASN A 33 -10.44 3.80 -2.61
N ASP A 34 -10.57 4.94 -3.27
CA ASP A 34 -11.26 6.10 -2.71
C ASP A 34 -12.77 5.84 -2.58
N ILE A 35 -13.37 5.07 -3.52
CA ILE A 35 -14.73 4.57 -3.41
C ILE A 35 -14.89 3.70 -2.15
N LEU A 36 -14.01 2.71 -1.94
CA LEU A 36 -14.04 1.85 -0.76
C LEU A 36 -13.84 2.65 0.54
N LYS A 37 -12.86 3.57 0.58
CA LYS A 37 -12.62 4.47 1.72
C LYS A 37 -13.86 5.29 2.08
N THR A 38 -14.64 5.66 1.06
CA THR A 38 -15.86 6.46 1.23
C THR A 38 -17.04 5.61 1.70
N LEU A 39 -17.20 4.38 1.21
CA LEU A 39 -18.36 3.53 1.52
C LEU A 39 -18.17 2.65 2.76
N VAL A 40 -16.93 2.27 3.08
CA VAL A 40 -16.60 1.30 4.14
C VAL A 40 -15.80 1.97 5.25
N PRO A 41 -16.41 2.39 6.38
CA PRO A 41 -15.71 3.08 7.46
C PRO A 41 -14.57 2.28 8.10
N SER A 42 -14.61 0.96 8.04
CA SER A 42 -13.53 0.09 8.51
C SER A 42 -12.36 -0.04 7.51
N PHE A 43 -12.47 0.53 6.31
CA PHE A 43 -11.42 0.58 5.30
C PHE A 43 -10.59 1.85 5.47
N ASN A 44 -9.27 1.71 5.65
CA ASN A 44 -8.35 2.82 5.73
C ASN A 44 -7.46 2.88 4.50
N LEU A 45 -7.10 4.08 4.12
CA LEU A 45 -6.17 4.36 3.03
C LEU A 45 -5.43 5.65 3.37
N GLY A 46 -4.18 5.51 3.82
CA GLY A 46 -3.25 6.63 3.98
C GLY A 46 -2.56 6.97 2.67
N ARG A 47 -2.20 8.23 2.48
CA ARG A 47 -1.33 8.66 1.38
C ARG A 47 0.05 8.94 1.94
N GLN A 48 1.09 8.43 1.28
CA GLN A 48 2.47 8.62 1.71
C GLN A 48 3.27 9.27 0.56
N PRO A 49 3.45 10.59 0.59
CA PRO A 49 4.08 11.32 -0.51
C PRO A 49 5.59 11.06 -0.63
N ILE A 50 6.25 10.66 0.44
CA ILE A 50 7.67 10.31 0.48
C ILE A 50 7.82 8.95 1.15
N SER A 51 7.90 7.89 0.35
CA SER A 51 8.10 6.53 0.84
C SER A 51 8.56 5.62 -0.28
N ASP A 52 9.44 4.70 0.00
CA ASP A 52 10.13 3.80 -0.94
C ASP A 52 9.16 2.89 -1.74
N GLY A 53 8.33 3.48 -2.62
CA GLY A 53 7.37 2.80 -3.48
C GLY A 53 5.93 2.74 -2.94
N SER A 54 5.65 3.08 -1.68
CA SER A 54 4.29 3.04 -1.12
C SER A 54 3.33 4.09 -1.71
N SER A 55 3.86 5.07 -2.46
CA SER A 55 3.04 6.00 -3.24
C SER A 55 2.50 5.39 -4.53
N PHE A 56 3.07 4.27 -5.01
CA PHE A 56 2.73 3.64 -6.30
C PHE A 56 1.72 2.51 -6.16
N ILE A 57 1.69 1.83 -5.01
CA ILE A 57 0.86 0.66 -4.71
C ILE A 57 -0.10 0.98 -3.57
N ARG A 58 -1.39 0.66 -3.74
CA ARG A 58 -2.44 0.98 -2.77
C ARG A 58 -3.27 -0.25 -2.39
N PRO A 59 -2.77 -1.10 -1.49
CA PRO A 59 -3.50 -2.28 -1.01
C PRO A 59 -4.56 -1.91 0.03
N ALA A 60 -5.50 -2.83 0.28
CA ALA A 60 -6.60 -2.66 1.22
C ALA A 60 -6.18 -2.84 2.68
N GLU A 61 -6.56 -1.90 3.55
CA GLU A 61 -6.49 -2.05 5.01
C GLU A 61 -7.91 -2.10 5.61
N LEU A 62 -8.24 -3.19 6.30
CA LEU A 62 -9.51 -3.35 7.00
C LEU A 62 -9.32 -3.47 8.52
N ARG A 63 -10.24 -2.86 9.29
CA ARG A 63 -10.31 -2.99 10.74
C ARG A 63 -9.00 -2.64 11.46
N GLY A 64 -8.22 -1.73 10.87
CA GLY A 64 -6.94 -1.26 11.41
C GLY A 64 -5.83 -2.31 11.43
N LEU A 65 -6.03 -3.47 10.79
CA LEU A 65 -4.99 -4.48 10.61
C LEU A 65 -4.19 -4.19 9.33
N PRO A 66 -2.91 -4.57 9.27
CA PRO A 66 -2.06 -4.35 8.10
C PRO A 66 -2.65 -4.91 6.80
N THR A 67 -2.27 -4.33 5.67
CA THR A 67 -2.89 -4.55 4.35
C THR A 67 -2.88 -6.00 3.87
N ASP A 68 -1.95 -6.81 4.33
CA ASP A 68 -1.83 -8.22 3.98
C ASP A 68 -2.71 -9.16 4.84
N LYS A 69 -3.55 -8.60 5.71
CA LYS A 69 -4.55 -9.34 6.50
C LYS A 69 -5.94 -9.31 5.85
N THR A 70 -6.06 -8.68 4.68
CA THR A 70 -7.30 -8.56 3.91
C THR A 70 -7.14 -9.33 2.60
N LEU A 71 -7.97 -10.35 2.40
CA LEU A 71 -7.98 -11.11 1.16
C LEU A 71 -8.77 -10.36 0.09
N VAL A 72 -8.19 -10.23 -1.09
CA VAL A 72 -8.84 -9.65 -2.27
C VAL A 72 -9.18 -10.75 -3.28
N LEU A 73 -10.43 -10.74 -3.74
CA LEU A 73 -10.95 -11.65 -4.76
C LEU A 73 -11.49 -10.87 -5.96
N VAL A 74 -11.43 -11.49 -7.14
CA VAL A 74 -12.13 -11.05 -8.35
C VAL A 74 -12.99 -12.23 -8.82
N ASN A 75 -14.29 -12.02 -9.00
CA ASN A 75 -15.26 -13.08 -9.29
C ASN A 75 -15.10 -14.31 -8.37
N SER A 76 -14.89 -14.07 -7.07
CA SER A 76 -14.68 -15.09 -6.03
C SER A 76 -13.41 -15.93 -6.15
N LYS A 77 -12.47 -15.54 -6.99
CA LYS A 77 -11.14 -16.18 -7.12
C LYS A 77 -10.06 -15.23 -6.61
N ARG A 78 -9.03 -15.78 -5.96
CA ARG A 78 -7.94 -14.99 -5.33
C ARG A 78 -7.24 -14.08 -6.36
N ARG A 79 -7.03 -12.81 -5.99
CA ARG A 79 -6.17 -11.87 -6.71
C ARG A 79 -4.71 -12.12 -6.32
N HIS A 80 -3.76 -11.99 -7.26
CA HIS A 80 -2.34 -12.01 -6.97
C HIS A 80 -1.91 -10.75 -6.19
N ARG A 81 -0.79 -10.87 -5.46
CA ARG A 81 -0.21 -9.76 -4.70
C ARG A 81 0.59 -8.83 -5.62
N SER A 82 0.76 -7.59 -5.16
CA SER A 82 1.70 -6.65 -5.78
C SER A 82 3.15 -7.03 -5.52
N ALA A 83 4.08 -6.46 -6.30
CA ALA A 83 5.51 -6.66 -6.10
C ALA A 83 6.08 -5.86 -4.91
N LEU A 84 5.34 -4.86 -4.38
CA LEU A 84 5.82 -4.07 -3.27
C LEU A 84 5.68 -4.80 -1.94
N VAL A 85 6.80 -4.93 -1.21
CA VAL A 85 6.83 -5.23 0.22
C VAL A 85 7.09 -3.94 0.98
N SER A 86 6.23 -3.62 1.94
CA SER A 86 6.38 -2.41 2.77
C SER A 86 7.58 -2.56 3.72
N ILE A 87 8.70 -1.92 3.40
CA ILE A 87 9.95 -2.01 4.16
C ILE A 87 9.97 -1.15 5.42
N GLY A 88 9.03 -0.24 5.59
CA GLY A 88 8.93 0.70 6.71
C GLY A 88 8.36 0.13 8.01
N GLY A 89 8.51 -1.16 8.29
CA GLY A 89 8.17 -1.77 9.56
C GLY A 89 7.34 -3.05 9.48
N SER A 90 6.11 -3.02 8.96
CA SER A 90 5.19 -4.18 8.98
C SER A 90 5.52 -5.26 7.96
N GLY A 91 6.30 -4.97 6.92
CA GLY A 91 6.67 -5.93 5.87
C GLY A 91 5.49 -6.45 5.06
N THR A 92 4.39 -5.69 4.98
CA THR A 92 3.16 -6.12 4.31
C THR A 92 3.32 -6.19 2.81
N GLN A 93 2.67 -7.18 2.19
CA GLN A 93 2.60 -7.35 0.75
C GLN A 93 1.16 -7.74 0.37
N GLY A 94 0.36 -6.77 -0.04
CA GLY A 94 -1.04 -6.95 -0.43
C GLY A 94 -1.27 -6.79 -1.93
N PRO A 95 -2.42 -7.22 -2.45
CA PRO A 95 -2.85 -6.92 -3.82
C PRO A 95 -3.05 -5.42 -4.03
N ASP A 96 -2.66 -4.91 -5.18
CA ASP A 96 -2.95 -3.53 -5.56
C ASP A 96 -4.38 -3.39 -6.10
N ILE A 97 -5.25 -2.74 -5.33
CA ILE A 97 -6.64 -2.51 -5.71
C ILE A 97 -6.77 -1.40 -6.76
N SER A 98 -5.80 -0.50 -6.85
CA SER A 98 -5.83 0.59 -7.84
C SER A 98 -5.82 0.10 -9.29
N THR A 99 -5.40 -1.15 -9.52
CA THR A 99 -5.41 -1.79 -10.84
C THR A 99 -6.81 -2.19 -11.34
N ILE A 100 -7.84 -2.14 -10.47
CA ILE A 100 -9.21 -2.57 -10.78
C ILE A 100 -10.10 -1.34 -11.02
N PRO A 101 -10.42 -1.01 -12.28
CA PRO A 101 -11.24 0.17 -12.59
C PRO A 101 -12.70 -0.02 -12.14
N SER A 102 -13.28 0.98 -11.52
CA SER A 102 -14.65 0.93 -11.01
C SER A 102 -15.70 0.65 -12.09
N ILE A 103 -15.46 1.08 -13.33
CA ILE A 103 -16.35 0.82 -14.48
C ILE A 103 -16.49 -0.67 -14.81
N ALA A 104 -15.51 -1.51 -14.46
CA ALA A 104 -15.55 -2.95 -14.69
C ALA A 104 -16.46 -3.69 -13.69
N LEU A 105 -16.87 -3.03 -12.60
CA LEU A 105 -17.51 -3.67 -11.47
C LEU A 105 -19.04 -3.67 -11.58
N LYS A 106 -19.64 -4.84 -11.37
CA LYS A 106 -21.07 -5.06 -11.17
C LYS A 106 -21.46 -4.76 -9.72
N ASN A 107 -20.64 -5.25 -8.78
CA ASN A 107 -20.76 -4.96 -7.35
C ASN A 107 -19.44 -5.25 -6.63
N ILE A 108 -19.31 -4.71 -5.41
CA ILE A 108 -18.25 -5.06 -4.46
C ILE A 108 -18.91 -5.68 -3.24
N GLU A 109 -18.39 -6.82 -2.80
CA GLU A 109 -18.79 -7.48 -1.58
C GLU A 109 -17.67 -7.34 -0.54
N VAL A 110 -17.97 -6.80 0.65
CA VAL A 110 -17.02 -6.66 1.75
C VAL A 110 -17.46 -7.54 2.90
N LEU A 111 -16.80 -8.68 3.06
CA LEU A 111 -17.01 -9.59 4.18
C LEU A 111 -16.16 -9.10 5.36
N ARG A 112 -16.82 -8.61 6.40
CA ARG A 112 -16.19 -8.10 7.61
C ARG A 112 -16.14 -9.20 8.69
N ASP A 113 -15.45 -10.31 8.36
CA ASP A 113 -15.25 -11.43 9.28
C ASP A 113 -14.06 -12.26 8.84
N GLY A 114 -13.37 -12.92 9.78
CA GLY A 114 -12.30 -13.84 9.44
C GLY A 114 -12.84 -15.04 8.64
N ALA A 115 -12.20 -15.34 7.51
CA ALA A 115 -12.68 -16.32 6.56
C ALA A 115 -11.59 -17.25 6.00
N SER A 116 -10.48 -17.40 6.72
CA SER A 116 -9.35 -18.24 6.29
C SER A 116 -9.75 -19.71 6.07
N ALA A 117 -10.68 -20.26 6.87
CA ALA A 117 -11.18 -21.62 6.67
C ALA A 117 -11.93 -21.80 5.33
N GLN A 118 -12.50 -20.71 4.78
CA GLN A 118 -13.25 -20.72 3.53
C GLN A 118 -12.40 -20.34 2.32
N TYR A 119 -11.52 -19.34 2.45
CA TYR A 119 -10.81 -18.74 1.33
C TYR A 119 -9.28 -18.91 1.40
N GLY A 120 -8.72 -19.35 2.54
CA GLY A 120 -7.28 -19.56 2.75
C GLY A 120 -6.59 -18.41 3.45
N SER A 121 -5.27 -18.45 3.41
CA SER A 121 -4.37 -17.44 3.96
C SER A 121 -4.81 -16.00 3.61
N ASP A 122 -4.48 -15.02 4.47
CA ASP A 122 -4.72 -13.59 4.32
C ASP A 122 -6.14 -13.11 4.70
N ALA A 123 -7.15 -14.00 4.79
CA ALA A 123 -8.52 -13.63 5.15
C ALA A 123 -8.72 -13.51 6.68
N ILE A 124 -7.89 -12.69 7.36
CA ILE A 124 -7.92 -12.48 8.81
C ILE A 124 -8.85 -11.31 9.18
N ALA A 125 -8.63 -10.14 8.60
CA ALA A 125 -9.44 -8.95 8.83
C ALA A 125 -10.79 -9.01 8.10
N GLY A 126 -10.79 -9.64 6.92
CA GLY A 126 -11.95 -9.79 6.06
C GLY A 126 -11.59 -10.14 4.63
N VAL A 127 -12.60 -10.09 3.76
CA VAL A 127 -12.47 -10.37 2.33
C VAL A 127 -13.15 -9.27 1.54
N ILE A 128 -12.49 -8.76 0.50
CA ILE A 128 -13.09 -7.86 -0.49
C ILE A 128 -13.19 -8.63 -1.80
N ASN A 129 -14.41 -8.79 -2.33
CA ASN A 129 -14.67 -9.51 -3.57
C ASN A 129 -15.24 -8.56 -4.62
N PHE A 130 -14.49 -8.37 -5.69
CA PHE A 130 -14.86 -7.56 -6.84
C PHE A 130 -15.57 -8.43 -7.86
N ILE A 131 -16.85 -8.19 -8.08
CA ILE A 131 -17.64 -8.89 -9.09
C ILE A 131 -17.66 -8.07 -10.37
N LEU A 132 -17.16 -8.66 -11.44
CA LEU A 132 -17.09 -8.03 -12.75
C LEU A 132 -18.45 -8.00 -13.44
N LYS A 133 -18.65 -7.01 -14.31
CA LYS A 133 -19.80 -6.94 -15.20
C LYS A 133 -19.85 -8.13 -16.15
N ASP A 134 -21.05 -8.60 -16.42
CA ASP A 134 -21.34 -9.80 -17.24
C ASP A 134 -22.43 -9.53 -18.29
N ALA A 135 -22.74 -8.26 -18.59
CA ALA A 135 -23.68 -7.90 -19.64
C ALA A 135 -23.14 -8.31 -21.03
N ASP A 136 -24.02 -8.81 -21.87
CA ASP A 136 -23.77 -9.24 -23.25
C ASP A 136 -24.19 -8.20 -24.29
N ASP A 137 -24.65 -7.03 -23.84
CA ASP A 137 -25.02 -5.88 -24.65
C ASP A 137 -24.71 -4.56 -23.93
N GLY A 138 -24.87 -3.46 -24.68
CA GLY A 138 -24.71 -2.12 -24.16
C GLY A 138 -23.27 -1.59 -24.22
N PHE A 139 -23.17 -0.28 -24.31
CA PHE A 139 -21.92 0.47 -24.33
C PHE A 139 -22.05 1.70 -23.42
N SER A 140 -21.10 1.87 -22.53
CA SER A 140 -21.08 2.98 -21.57
C SER A 140 -19.73 3.70 -21.64
N VAL A 141 -19.74 5.02 -21.66
CA VAL A 141 -18.53 5.87 -21.57
C VAL A 141 -18.75 6.93 -20.52
N SER A 142 -17.74 7.17 -19.70
CA SER A 142 -17.72 8.24 -18.70
C SER A 142 -16.44 9.06 -18.80
N ILE A 143 -16.54 10.37 -18.72
CA ILE A 143 -15.43 11.32 -18.61
C ILE A 143 -15.67 12.11 -17.33
N ASP A 144 -14.70 12.04 -16.42
CA ASP A 144 -14.67 12.81 -15.16
C ASP A 144 -13.45 13.70 -15.17
N SER A 145 -13.61 14.99 -14.82
CA SER A 145 -12.48 15.92 -14.72
C SER A 145 -12.73 16.95 -13.64
N GLY A 146 -11.66 17.31 -12.91
CA GLY A 146 -11.72 18.28 -11.83
C GLY A 146 -10.34 18.69 -11.33
N GLU A 147 -10.32 19.59 -10.34
CA GLU A 147 -9.10 20.10 -9.71
C GLU A 147 -9.35 20.55 -8.26
N PHE A 148 -8.28 20.67 -7.48
CA PHE A 148 -8.38 21.23 -6.13
C PHE A 148 -8.52 22.75 -6.15
N SER A 149 -9.16 23.30 -5.13
CA SER A 149 -9.36 24.76 -4.98
C SER A 149 -8.08 25.55 -4.93
N GLU A 150 -6.97 24.91 -4.52
CA GLU A 150 -5.63 25.51 -4.51
C GLU A 150 -5.05 25.73 -5.93
N GLY A 151 -5.72 25.21 -6.97
CA GLY A 151 -5.33 25.34 -8.37
C GLY A 151 -4.21 24.38 -8.79
N ASP A 152 -4.12 23.25 -8.12
CA ASP A 152 -3.22 22.14 -8.44
C ASP A 152 -3.98 20.80 -8.42
N GLY A 153 -3.30 19.71 -8.74
CA GLY A 153 -3.84 18.37 -8.65
C GLY A 153 -5.03 18.13 -9.61
N ALA A 154 -4.98 18.72 -10.81
CA ALA A 154 -5.97 18.44 -11.84
C ALA A 154 -6.02 16.93 -12.12
N GLN A 155 -7.22 16.39 -12.25
CA GLN A 155 -7.44 14.96 -12.52
C GLN A 155 -8.40 14.80 -13.69
N THR A 156 -8.11 13.85 -14.56
CA THR A 156 -9.01 13.46 -15.63
C THR A 156 -9.05 11.94 -15.75
N THR A 157 -10.25 11.37 -15.76
CA THR A 157 -10.46 9.93 -15.92
C THR A 157 -11.45 9.69 -17.05
N VAL A 158 -11.07 8.85 -18.01
CA VAL A 158 -11.94 8.38 -19.08
C VAL A 158 -12.15 6.88 -18.92
N GLN A 159 -13.41 6.47 -18.83
CA GLN A 159 -13.78 5.08 -18.62
C GLN A 159 -14.74 4.63 -19.72
N ALA A 160 -14.62 3.37 -20.14
CA ALA A 160 -15.55 2.74 -21.09
C ALA A 160 -15.84 1.29 -20.68
N ASN A 161 -17.09 0.85 -20.93
CA ASN A 161 -17.49 -0.54 -20.75
C ASN A 161 -18.34 -0.96 -21.95
N LEU A 162 -18.10 -2.17 -22.46
CA LEU A 162 -18.78 -2.73 -23.62
C LEU A 162 -19.19 -4.18 -23.34
N GLY A 163 -20.49 -4.46 -23.43
CA GLY A 163 -21.05 -5.80 -23.47
C GLY A 163 -21.21 -6.27 -24.90
N LEU A 164 -20.83 -7.51 -25.18
CA LEU A 164 -20.98 -8.15 -26.48
C LEU A 164 -21.47 -9.59 -26.31
N PRO A 165 -22.39 -10.09 -27.15
CA PRO A 165 -22.77 -11.49 -27.14
C PRO A 165 -21.64 -12.36 -27.71
N LEU A 166 -21.37 -13.49 -27.06
CA LEU A 166 -20.47 -14.51 -27.54
C LEU A 166 -21.28 -15.71 -28.06
N GLY A 167 -21.56 -15.73 -29.36
CA GLY A 167 -22.49 -16.69 -29.96
C GLY A 167 -23.94 -16.49 -29.47
N GLU A 168 -24.67 -17.60 -29.29
CA GLU A 168 -26.07 -17.59 -28.83
C GLU A 168 -26.23 -17.75 -27.30
N SER A 169 -25.13 -18.11 -26.60
CA SER A 169 -25.22 -18.56 -25.21
C SER A 169 -24.06 -18.04 -24.36
N GLY A 170 -23.39 -16.99 -24.81
CA GLY A 170 -22.25 -16.44 -24.07
C GLY A 170 -22.21 -14.93 -24.13
N PHE A 171 -21.33 -14.38 -23.28
CA PHE A 171 -21.04 -12.95 -23.22
C PHE A 171 -19.53 -12.70 -23.18
N ILE A 172 -19.15 -11.54 -23.60
CA ILE A 172 -17.85 -10.92 -23.30
C ILE A 172 -18.09 -9.47 -22.91
N ASN A 173 -17.66 -9.10 -21.71
CA ASN A 173 -17.71 -7.75 -21.20
C ASN A 173 -16.30 -7.18 -21.08
N ILE A 174 -16.09 -6.00 -21.65
CA ILE A 174 -14.77 -5.36 -21.78
C ILE A 174 -14.86 -4.00 -21.11
N SER A 175 -13.88 -3.70 -20.26
CA SER A 175 -13.75 -2.40 -19.59
C SER A 175 -12.36 -1.82 -19.82
N ALA A 176 -12.30 -0.52 -20.03
CA ALA A 176 -11.06 0.23 -20.18
C ALA A 176 -11.12 1.54 -19.38
N GLU A 177 -9.99 1.94 -18.84
CA GLU A 177 -9.83 3.21 -18.15
C GLU A 177 -8.48 3.83 -18.49
N ILE A 178 -8.47 5.14 -18.70
CA ILE A 178 -7.28 5.97 -18.75
C ILE A 178 -7.48 7.09 -17.73
N SER A 179 -6.48 7.29 -16.86
CA SER A 179 -6.51 8.32 -15.84
C SER A 179 -5.18 9.06 -15.77
N GLU A 180 -5.26 10.35 -15.51
CA GLU A 180 -4.14 11.26 -15.28
C GLU A 180 -4.46 12.13 -14.06
N ALA A 181 -3.49 12.32 -13.19
CA ALA A 181 -3.60 13.17 -12.01
C ALA A 181 -2.30 13.93 -11.81
N ASP A 182 -2.39 15.25 -11.74
CA ASP A 182 -1.26 16.12 -11.43
C ASP A 182 -0.93 16.08 -9.93
N ALA A 183 0.32 16.37 -9.59
CA ALA A 183 0.77 16.48 -8.22
C ALA A 183 0.08 17.63 -7.47
N THR A 184 -0.02 17.47 -6.14
CA THR A 184 -0.39 18.57 -5.24
C THR A 184 0.79 18.98 -4.37
N SER A 185 0.74 20.20 -3.82
CA SER A 185 1.70 20.65 -2.83
C SER A 185 1.00 21.37 -1.68
N ARG A 186 1.09 20.80 -0.48
CA ARG A 186 0.61 21.40 0.77
C ARG A 186 1.81 21.63 1.68
N SER A 187 2.69 22.55 1.21
CA SER A 187 4.04 22.74 1.76
C SER A 187 4.36 24.20 1.95
N GLU A 188 5.17 24.49 2.95
CA GLU A 188 5.93 25.71 3.07
C GLU A 188 7.35 25.50 2.51
N GLN A 189 8.09 26.57 2.25
CA GLN A 189 9.49 26.45 1.85
C GLN A 189 10.31 25.83 2.98
N TYR A 190 11.22 24.90 2.63
CA TYR A 190 12.10 24.23 3.58
C TYR A 190 12.83 25.23 4.47
N CYS A 191 12.60 25.19 5.78
CA CYS A 191 13.26 26.06 6.73
C CYS A 191 13.38 25.41 8.10
N GLU A 192 14.61 25.01 8.45
CA GLU A 192 14.96 24.31 9.68
C GLU A 192 16.10 25.01 10.40
N SER A 193 16.40 24.58 11.62
CA SER A 193 17.50 25.14 12.42
C SER A 193 18.89 24.90 11.81
N TRP A 194 19.01 23.89 10.95
CA TRP A 194 20.27 23.52 10.29
C TRP A 194 20.41 24.09 8.87
N PHE A 195 19.31 24.39 8.21
CA PHE A 195 19.30 25.00 6.88
C PHE A 195 17.92 25.59 6.56
N CYS A 196 17.88 26.77 5.95
CA CYS A 196 16.63 27.41 5.55
C CYS A 196 16.72 27.91 4.11
N ALA A 197 15.84 27.43 3.25
CA ALA A 197 15.71 27.89 1.85
C ALA A 197 14.70 29.05 1.70
N ASP A 198 13.96 29.40 2.75
CA ASP A 198 13.04 30.54 2.78
C ASP A 198 13.76 31.81 3.24
N PRO A 199 13.98 32.81 2.36
CA PRO A 199 14.61 34.07 2.73
C PRO A 199 13.81 34.90 3.76
N ASN A 200 12.51 34.62 3.90
CA ASN A 200 11.64 35.32 4.85
C ASN A 200 11.34 34.45 6.08
N GLY A 201 11.90 33.25 6.17
CA GLY A 201 11.67 32.32 7.27
C GLY A 201 12.18 32.83 8.60
N ALA A 202 11.61 32.32 9.70
CA ALA A 202 11.95 32.72 11.06
C ALA A 202 13.38 32.31 11.48
N SER A 203 13.97 31.32 10.81
CA SER A 203 15.35 30.92 11.03
C SER A 203 16.27 31.70 10.09
N PRO A 204 17.24 32.47 10.59
CA PRO A 204 18.22 33.04 9.70
C PRO A 204 18.93 31.89 8.99
N TYR A 205 19.25 32.07 7.72
CA TYR A 205 20.07 31.15 6.97
C TYR A 205 21.27 30.69 7.78
N ASN A 206 21.17 29.50 8.34
CA ASN A 206 22.29 28.80 8.94
C ASN A 206 23.11 28.13 7.85
N ILE A 207 23.54 28.95 6.92
CA ILE A 207 24.50 28.55 5.95
C ILE A 207 25.82 28.56 6.70
N ARG A 208 26.36 27.36 6.83
CA ARG A 208 27.71 27.23 7.39
C ARG A 208 28.61 28.19 6.65
N SER A 209 29.28 29.07 7.37
CA SER A 209 30.23 30.05 6.85
C SER A 209 31.21 29.34 5.88
N GLY A 210 31.20 29.75 4.62
CA GLY A 210 32.01 29.17 3.56
C GLY A 210 31.30 28.19 2.62
N GLN A 211 30.05 27.86 2.83
CA GLN A 211 29.23 27.16 1.86
C GLN A 211 28.34 28.15 1.10
N ASN A 212 28.03 27.85 -0.16
CA ASN A 212 27.43 28.79 -1.10
C ASN A 212 26.01 29.30 -0.79
N GLY A 213 25.45 28.88 0.33
CA GLY A 213 24.14 29.31 0.72
C GLY A 213 24.12 30.75 1.22
N GLY A 214 23.11 31.59 0.83
CA GLY A 214 23.06 33.04 0.95
C GLY A 214 23.76 33.76 -0.18
N ASP A 215 24.52 32.99 -0.97
CA ASP A 215 25.00 33.44 -2.26
C ASP A 215 23.82 33.67 -3.21
N ALA A 216 23.85 34.74 -3.97
CA ALA A 216 22.83 35.07 -4.97
C ALA A 216 22.68 33.95 -6.02
N ALA A 217 23.73 33.21 -6.33
CA ALA A 217 23.72 32.11 -7.27
C ALA A 217 22.95 30.88 -6.69
N PHE A 218 23.15 30.59 -5.42
CA PHE A 218 22.39 29.51 -4.73
C PHE A 218 20.89 29.85 -4.67
N LEU A 219 20.53 31.06 -4.24
CA LEU A 219 19.15 31.51 -4.18
C LEU A 219 18.48 31.48 -5.55
N ALA A 220 19.20 31.91 -6.60
CA ALA A 220 18.73 31.84 -7.98
C ALA A 220 18.62 30.40 -8.50
N GLY A 221 19.35 29.47 -7.90
CA GLY A 221 19.31 28.04 -8.23
C GLY A 221 18.18 27.25 -7.53
N LEU A 222 17.59 27.78 -6.45
CA LEU A 222 16.55 27.06 -5.68
C LEU A 222 15.38 26.54 -6.52
N PRO A 223 14.85 27.27 -7.52
CA PRO A 223 13.79 26.73 -8.38
C PRO A 223 14.20 25.47 -9.15
N SER A 224 15.50 25.27 -9.40
CA SER A 224 16.02 24.07 -10.08
C SER A 224 16.25 22.87 -9.15
N ALA A 225 16.17 23.06 -7.85
CA ALA A 225 16.33 21.97 -6.87
C ALA A 225 15.27 20.90 -7.01
N ASN A 226 14.09 21.28 -7.52
CA ASN A 226 12.91 20.43 -7.64
C ASN A 226 12.42 20.36 -9.10
N ILE A 227 13.32 20.05 -10.02
CA ILE A 227 13.00 19.99 -11.46
C ILE A 227 11.90 18.95 -11.73
N GLY A 228 10.88 19.38 -12.49
CA GLY A 228 9.81 18.52 -13.00
C GLY A 228 8.68 18.27 -12.02
N GLN A 229 8.59 19.01 -10.91
CA GLN A 229 7.40 19.09 -10.07
C GLN A 229 6.86 20.52 -10.10
N ASP A 230 5.56 20.69 -10.27
CA ASP A 230 4.91 21.99 -10.26
C ASP A 230 4.78 22.50 -8.82
N SER A 231 5.91 22.92 -8.25
CA SER A 231 5.95 23.48 -6.91
C SER A 231 7.00 24.56 -6.79
N ALA A 232 6.65 25.66 -6.13
CA ALA A 232 7.58 26.75 -5.81
C ALA A 232 8.53 26.40 -4.65
N VAL A 233 8.32 25.29 -3.96
CA VAL A 233 9.11 24.87 -2.81
C VAL A 233 10.14 23.82 -3.21
N VAL A 234 11.30 23.78 -2.51
CA VAL A 234 12.36 22.80 -2.79
C VAL A 234 11.99 21.37 -2.45
N GLN A 235 11.07 21.17 -1.52
CA GLN A 235 10.56 19.84 -1.13
C GLN A 235 9.05 19.89 -0.99
N PRO A 236 8.31 19.48 -2.03
CA PRO A 236 6.85 19.43 -1.97
C PRO A 236 6.37 18.21 -1.16
N TRP A 237 5.29 18.42 -0.43
CA TRP A 237 4.52 17.41 0.28
C TRP A 237 3.10 17.42 -0.28
N GLY A 238 2.75 16.40 -1.04
CA GLY A 238 1.48 16.31 -1.72
C GLY A 238 1.27 14.93 -2.33
N GLN A 239 0.15 14.74 -3.01
CA GLN A 239 0.02 13.56 -3.85
C GLN A 239 0.98 13.66 -5.04
N PRO A 240 1.51 12.52 -5.53
CA PRO A 240 2.37 12.50 -6.71
C PRO A 240 1.57 12.75 -8.01
N ASN A 241 2.27 13.05 -9.10
CA ASN A 241 1.72 12.82 -10.42
C ASN A 241 1.47 11.34 -10.63
N ALA A 242 0.40 11.00 -11.32
CA ALA A 242 0.06 9.62 -11.61
C ALA A 242 -0.65 9.52 -12.96
N GLU A 243 -0.23 8.57 -13.78
CA GLU A 243 -0.88 8.19 -15.02
C GLU A 243 -1.18 6.70 -14.99
N ALA A 244 -2.33 6.28 -15.56
CA ALA A 244 -2.64 4.86 -15.65
C ALA A 244 -3.51 4.54 -16.85
N ALA A 245 -3.28 3.34 -17.41
CA ALA A 245 -4.14 2.70 -18.39
C ALA A 245 -4.52 1.31 -17.87
N ARG A 246 -5.81 1.00 -17.78
CA ARG A 246 -6.33 -0.25 -17.24
C ARG A 246 -7.30 -0.89 -18.21
N PHE A 247 -7.18 -2.18 -18.39
CA PHE A 247 -8.04 -2.99 -19.22
C PHE A 247 -8.48 -4.22 -18.45
N PHE A 248 -9.77 -4.51 -18.44
CA PHE A 248 -10.36 -5.72 -17.90
C PHE A 248 -11.29 -6.38 -18.90
N PHE A 249 -11.37 -7.71 -18.88
CA PHE A 249 -12.40 -8.45 -19.55
C PHE A 249 -13.00 -9.52 -18.64
N ASN A 250 -14.25 -9.86 -18.89
CA ASN A 250 -14.99 -10.96 -18.27
C ASN A 250 -15.81 -11.65 -19.36
N ALA A 251 -15.68 -12.97 -19.48
CA ALA A 251 -16.36 -13.74 -20.52
C ALA A 251 -16.91 -15.05 -19.95
N GLY A 252 -18.07 -15.45 -20.45
CA GLY A 252 -18.69 -16.72 -20.15
C GLY A 252 -19.33 -17.30 -21.40
N TYR A 253 -19.29 -18.61 -21.54
CA TYR A 253 -19.90 -19.33 -22.65
C TYR A 253 -20.53 -20.64 -22.19
N GLN A 254 -21.84 -20.76 -22.32
CA GLN A 254 -22.55 -22.00 -22.04
C GLN A 254 -22.27 -23.03 -23.14
N ILE A 255 -21.51 -24.07 -22.80
CA ILE A 255 -21.14 -25.16 -23.73
C ILE A 255 -22.35 -26.06 -23.98
N ASP A 256 -23.07 -26.40 -22.93
CA ASP A 256 -24.29 -27.17 -22.92
C ASP A 256 -25.19 -26.75 -21.75
N ALA A 257 -26.31 -27.46 -21.49
CA ALA A 257 -27.27 -27.08 -20.44
C ALA A 257 -26.66 -27.03 -19.02
N ASP A 258 -25.61 -27.80 -18.80
CA ASP A 258 -25.02 -28.05 -17.47
C ASP A 258 -23.56 -27.60 -17.34
N THR A 259 -22.94 -27.08 -18.42
CA THR A 259 -21.50 -26.76 -18.46
C THR A 259 -21.25 -25.37 -19.04
N GLU A 260 -20.54 -24.54 -18.31
CA GLU A 260 -20.08 -23.20 -18.72
C GLU A 260 -18.57 -23.13 -18.70
N ALA A 261 -17.97 -22.59 -19.76
CA ALA A 261 -16.60 -22.11 -19.77
C ALA A 261 -16.57 -20.62 -19.45
N TYR A 262 -15.62 -20.18 -18.66
CA TYR A 262 -15.47 -18.76 -18.32
C TYR A 262 -14.00 -18.34 -18.29
N ALA A 263 -13.77 -17.05 -18.52
CA ALA A 263 -12.45 -16.45 -18.38
C ALA A 263 -12.57 -14.99 -18.02
N PHE A 264 -11.62 -14.48 -17.22
CA PHE A 264 -11.47 -13.06 -16.96
C PHE A 264 -10.01 -12.71 -16.68
N GLY A 265 -9.69 -11.45 -16.84
CA GLY A 265 -8.34 -10.99 -16.63
C GLY A 265 -8.19 -9.49 -16.83
N ASN A 266 -6.96 -9.02 -16.59
CA ASN A 266 -6.60 -7.63 -16.77
C ASN A 266 -5.19 -7.45 -17.31
N ILE A 267 -4.98 -6.28 -17.88
CA ILE A 267 -3.67 -5.67 -18.10
C ILE A 267 -3.77 -4.23 -17.60
N SER A 268 -2.82 -3.83 -16.80
CA SER A 268 -2.75 -2.47 -16.24
C SER A 268 -1.31 -1.98 -16.27
N GLU A 269 -1.13 -0.76 -16.75
CA GLU A 269 0.14 -0.03 -16.69
C GLU A 269 -0.12 1.29 -15.97
N SER A 270 0.72 1.63 -15.02
CA SER A 270 0.68 2.93 -14.35
C SER A 270 2.07 3.45 -14.07
N GLU A 271 2.22 4.77 -14.12
CA GLU A 271 3.41 5.47 -13.66
C GLU A 271 3.02 6.48 -12.60
N SER A 272 3.80 6.54 -11.55
CA SER A 272 3.66 7.53 -10.49
C SER A 272 5.04 8.04 -10.12
N ASP A 273 5.12 9.30 -9.74
CA ASP A 273 6.35 9.84 -9.17
C ASP A 273 6.16 10.20 -7.68
N GLY A 274 7.28 10.19 -6.97
CA GLY A 274 7.40 10.67 -5.60
C GLY A 274 8.69 11.45 -5.46
N GLY A 275 8.86 12.09 -4.32
CA GLY A 275 10.09 12.77 -3.97
C GLY A 275 10.84 12.05 -2.85
N PHE A 276 12.07 12.47 -2.64
CA PHE A 276 12.83 12.21 -1.42
C PHE A 276 13.07 13.53 -0.69
N PHE A 277 13.77 13.47 0.45
CA PHE A 277 14.15 14.67 1.18
C PHE A 277 15.11 15.54 0.36
N TYR A 278 14.98 16.85 0.49
CA TYR A 278 15.84 17.84 -0.14
C TYR A 278 17.31 17.70 0.34
N ARG A 279 18.23 17.74 -0.58
CA ARG A 279 19.68 17.77 -0.33
C ARG A 279 20.15 19.20 -0.35
N TYR A 280 20.43 19.73 0.84
CA TYR A 280 20.94 21.08 1.07
C TYR A 280 22.45 21.05 1.26
N PRO A 281 23.16 22.18 1.08
CA PRO A 281 24.60 22.28 1.36
C PRO A 281 24.95 21.83 2.77
N GLY A 282 25.90 20.89 2.89
CA GLY A 282 26.38 20.35 4.16
C GLY A 282 25.55 19.22 4.77
N ASN A 283 24.65 18.60 4.00
CA ASN A 283 23.88 17.43 4.47
C ASN A 283 24.61 16.08 4.31
N GLY A 284 25.92 16.11 4.02
CA GLY A 284 26.73 14.90 3.80
C GLY A 284 26.63 14.30 2.39
N THR A 285 25.76 14.83 1.53
CA THR A 285 25.69 14.50 0.09
C THR A 285 26.31 15.58 -0.77
N ILE A 286 26.16 16.85 -0.36
CA ILE A 286 26.69 18.03 -1.01
C ILE A 286 27.95 18.45 -0.23
N GLU A 287 29.07 17.88 -0.62
CA GLU A 287 30.38 18.08 0.03
C GLU A 287 31.44 18.41 -1.02
N ASP A 288 32.48 19.13 -0.59
CA ASP A 288 33.68 19.37 -1.41
C ASP A 288 34.50 18.08 -1.52
N LEU A 289 34.83 17.69 -2.74
CA LEU A 289 35.60 16.48 -3.04
C LEU A 289 36.84 16.86 -3.87
N ARG A 290 37.97 16.26 -3.54
CA ARG A 290 39.20 16.51 -4.33
C ARG A 290 39.32 15.52 -5.46
N GLU A 291 39.27 16.01 -6.70
CA GLU A 291 39.33 15.23 -7.92
C GLU A 291 40.75 14.81 -8.32
N SER A 292 40.88 13.93 -9.30
CA SER A 292 42.16 13.37 -9.76
C SER A 292 43.17 14.39 -10.32
N ASP A 293 42.70 15.54 -10.73
CA ASP A 293 43.53 16.68 -11.19
C ASP A 293 43.99 17.59 -10.04
N GLY A 294 43.57 17.30 -8.81
CA GLY A 294 43.84 18.08 -7.61
C GLY A 294 42.89 19.26 -7.41
N GLY A 295 41.93 19.45 -8.31
CA GLY A 295 40.87 20.44 -8.17
C GLY A 295 39.82 20.02 -7.16
N ILE A 296 38.97 20.95 -6.76
CA ILE A 296 37.80 20.66 -5.91
C ILE A 296 36.55 20.61 -6.79
N TYR A 297 35.68 19.61 -6.54
CA TYR A 297 34.35 19.48 -7.08
C TYR A 297 33.36 19.55 -5.93
N ASN A 298 32.25 20.28 -6.15
CA ASN A 298 31.10 20.27 -5.27
C ASN A 298 29.84 19.96 -6.10
N PRO A 299 28.90 19.11 -5.63
CA PRO A 299 27.66 18.85 -6.35
C PRO A 299 26.83 20.07 -6.73
N LEU A 300 27.03 21.22 -6.06
CA LEU A 300 26.42 22.50 -6.44
C LEU A 300 26.87 23.01 -7.83
N GLU A 301 27.96 22.48 -8.42
CA GLU A 301 28.29 22.74 -9.81
C GLU A 301 27.24 22.20 -10.78
N LYS A 302 26.57 21.06 -10.42
CA LYS A 302 25.48 20.44 -11.18
C LYS A 302 24.11 20.97 -10.73
N TYR A 303 23.96 21.21 -9.43
CA TYR A 303 22.73 21.60 -8.76
C TYR A 303 22.95 22.86 -7.92
N PRO A 304 22.95 24.05 -8.52
CA PRO A 304 23.29 25.29 -7.81
C PRO A 304 22.43 25.59 -6.58
N GLY A 305 21.19 25.10 -6.55
CA GLY A 305 20.26 25.27 -5.44
C GLY A 305 20.14 24.04 -4.54
N GLY A 306 21.06 23.08 -4.61
CA GLY A 306 20.84 21.74 -4.05
C GLY A 306 19.90 20.93 -4.93
N PHE A 307 19.41 19.78 -4.43
CA PHE A 307 18.49 18.96 -5.22
C PHE A 307 17.57 18.09 -4.35
N THR A 308 16.40 17.83 -4.87
CA THR A 308 15.44 16.88 -4.34
C THR A 308 15.35 15.72 -5.32
N PRO A 309 15.83 14.51 -4.95
CA PRO A 309 15.73 13.36 -5.82
C PRO A 309 14.28 13.05 -6.17
N ARG A 310 14.01 12.68 -7.42
CA ARG A 310 12.70 12.22 -7.89
C ARG A 310 12.72 10.71 -8.08
N PHE A 311 11.69 10.06 -7.62
CA PHE A 311 11.53 8.60 -7.67
C PHE A 311 10.28 8.23 -8.44
N PHE A 312 10.47 7.48 -9.52
CA PHE A 312 9.39 7.02 -10.39
C PHE A 312 9.22 5.53 -10.21
N GLY A 313 7.96 5.10 -10.15
CA GLY A 313 7.56 3.71 -10.20
C GLY A 313 6.63 3.48 -11.38
N GLU A 314 7.09 2.72 -12.35
CA GLU A 314 6.28 2.18 -13.42
C GLU A 314 5.78 0.80 -12.99
N VAL A 315 4.47 0.64 -12.85
CA VAL A 315 3.84 -0.59 -12.36
C VAL A 315 3.09 -1.25 -13.49
N SER A 316 3.52 -2.46 -13.84
CA SER A 316 2.81 -3.36 -14.75
C SER A 316 2.10 -4.43 -13.95
N ASP A 317 0.81 -4.66 -14.24
CA ASP A 317 0.00 -5.67 -13.59
C ASP A 317 -0.78 -6.46 -14.63
N PHE A 318 -0.64 -7.77 -14.59
CA PHE A 318 -1.31 -8.70 -15.50
C PHE A 318 -1.97 -9.84 -14.73
N SER A 319 -3.18 -10.22 -15.11
CA SER A 319 -3.76 -11.48 -14.68
C SER A 319 -4.64 -12.10 -15.74
N LEU A 320 -4.66 -13.44 -15.75
CA LEU A 320 -5.54 -14.25 -16.56
C LEU A 320 -6.04 -15.42 -15.74
N LEU A 321 -7.35 -15.61 -15.74
CA LEU A 321 -8.00 -16.78 -15.17
C LEU A 321 -8.93 -17.39 -16.19
N GLY A 322 -8.93 -18.74 -16.28
CA GLY A 322 -9.87 -19.51 -17.08
C GLY A 322 -10.37 -20.71 -16.32
N GLY A 323 -11.61 -21.11 -16.56
CA GLY A 323 -12.20 -22.25 -15.90
C GLY A 323 -13.39 -22.84 -16.63
N ILE A 324 -13.80 -24.00 -16.13
CA ILE A 324 -15.02 -24.71 -16.53
C ILE A 324 -15.78 -25.07 -15.27
N ARG A 325 -17.06 -24.72 -15.23
CA ARG A 325 -17.97 -25.03 -14.12
C ARG A 325 -19.25 -25.66 -14.64
N GLY A 326 -19.87 -26.47 -13.81
CA GLY A 326 -21.12 -27.11 -14.21
C GLY A 326 -21.63 -28.10 -13.17
N SER A 327 -22.53 -28.95 -13.59
CA SER A 327 -23.19 -29.99 -12.77
C SER A 327 -23.10 -31.33 -13.44
N PHE A 328 -22.78 -32.38 -12.68
CA PHE A 328 -22.91 -33.76 -13.13
C PHE A 328 -24.35 -34.28 -12.94
N ASP A 329 -24.73 -35.31 -13.67
CA ASP A 329 -26.07 -35.94 -13.61
C ASP A 329 -26.51 -36.34 -12.20
N ASN A 330 -25.57 -36.59 -11.27
CA ASN A 330 -25.82 -36.95 -9.88
C ASN A 330 -26.06 -35.73 -8.97
N GLY A 331 -26.04 -34.48 -9.50
CA GLY A 331 -26.25 -33.26 -8.75
C GLY A 331 -24.98 -32.70 -8.08
N LEU A 332 -23.80 -33.31 -8.30
CA LEU A 332 -22.52 -32.75 -7.88
C LEU A 332 -22.14 -31.62 -8.82
N ASN A 333 -22.03 -30.41 -8.29
CA ASN A 333 -21.50 -29.25 -9.02
C ASN A 333 -19.98 -29.19 -8.92
N TYR A 334 -19.34 -28.74 -9.97
CA TYR A 334 -17.90 -28.60 -10.08
C TYR A 334 -17.48 -27.26 -10.66
N ASP A 335 -16.28 -26.78 -10.26
CA ASP A 335 -15.59 -25.63 -10.87
C ASP A 335 -14.09 -25.92 -10.89
N PHE A 336 -13.54 -26.10 -12.07
CA PHE A 336 -12.09 -26.23 -12.30
C PHE A 336 -11.57 -24.95 -12.89
N SER A 337 -10.56 -24.37 -12.26
CA SER A 337 -9.97 -23.10 -12.73
C SER A 337 -8.44 -23.09 -12.59
N GLY A 338 -7.81 -22.35 -13.51
CA GLY A 338 -6.39 -22.01 -13.44
C GLY A 338 -6.22 -20.50 -13.60
N ARG A 339 -5.34 -19.91 -12.80
CA ARG A 339 -4.98 -18.49 -12.91
C ARG A 339 -3.48 -18.31 -12.94
N THR A 340 -3.05 -17.27 -13.61
CA THR A 340 -1.72 -16.68 -13.47
C THR A 340 -1.85 -15.17 -13.28
N GLY A 341 -0.94 -14.60 -12.51
CA GLY A 341 -0.89 -13.14 -12.29
C GLY A 341 0.52 -12.70 -11.96
N GLU A 342 0.87 -11.52 -12.41
CA GLU A 342 2.18 -10.91 -12.21
C GLU A 342 2.02 -9.41 -11.96
N SER A 343 2.79 -8.91 -11.01
CA SER A 343 2.97 -7.49 -10.74
C SER A 343 4.45 -7.18 -10.78
N GLU A 344 4.84 -6.18 -11.56
CA GLU A 344 6.21 -5.69 -11.69
C GLU A 344 6.26 -4.21 -11.34
N ILE A 345 7.28 -3.79 -10.63
CA ILE A 345 7.60 -2.38 -10.39
C ILE A 345 8.99 -2.12 -10.93
N ARG A 346 9.09 -1.24 -11.93
CA ARG A 346 10.34 -0.74 -12.48
C ARG A 346 10.63 0.63 -11.89
N TYR A 347 11.78 0.77 -11.24
CA TYR A 347 12.17 2.00 -10.60
C TYR A 347 13.10 2.84 -11.48
N THR A 348 12.88 4.15 -11.46
CA THR A 348 13.78 5.15 -12.02
C THR A 348 13.99 6.27 -11.01
N LEU A 349 15.23 6.69 -10.84
CA LEU A 349 15.61 7.90 -10.12
C LEU A 349 16.06 8.98 -11.09
N ALA A 350 15.64 10.20 -10.85
CA ALA A 350 16.11 11.39 -11.56
C ALA A 350 16.47 12.50 -10.57
N ASN A 351 17.13 13.53 -11.06
CA ASN A 351 17.52 14.68 -10.25
C ASN A 351 18.36 14.30 -9.02
N THR A 352 19.30 13.38 -9.18
CA THR A 352 20.15 12.87 -8.11
C THR A 352 21.56 12.53 -8.62
N ILE A 353 22.43 12.03 -7.73
CA ILE A 353 23.79 11.62 -8.03
C ILE A 353 24.15 10.33 -7.26
N ASN A 354 25.18 9.62 -7.69
CA ASN A 354 25.97 8.76 -6.83
C ASN A 354 27.14 9.59 -6.28
N PRO A 355 27.07 10.06 -5.03
CA PRO A 355 28.08 11.01 -4.52
C PRO A 355 29.51 10.49 -4.61
N SER A 356 29.70 9.18 -4.39
CA SER A 356 31.02 8.55 -4.42
C SER A 356 31.73 8.61 -5.78
N GLN A 357 30.97 8.84 -6.87
CA GLN A 357 31.52 9.01 -8.22
C GLN A 357 32.00 10.45 -8.53
N GLY A 358 31.76 11.40 -7.61
CA GLY A 358 32.18 12.77 -7.75
C GLY A 358 31.62 13.44 -9.02
N ARG A 359 32.44 14.21 -9.72
CA ARG A 359 32.10 14.90 -10.97
C ARG A 359 31.59 13.95 -12.08
N ALA A 360 32.06 12.67 -12.08
CA ALA A 360 31.69 11.69 -13.10
C ALA A 360 30.27 11.11 -12.92
N SER A 361 29.62 11.35 -11.78
CA SER A 361 28.28 10.82 -11.53
C SER A 361 27.27 11.25 -12.58
N GLN A 362 26.46 10.32 -13.07
CA GLN A 362 25.22 10.60 -13.80
C GLN A 362 24.15 11.20 -12.88
N GLN A 363 23.04 11.70 -13.45
CA GLN A 363 21.97 12.40 -12.73
C GLN A 363 20.64 11.65 -12.76
N SER A 364 20.60 10.48 -13.41
CA SER A 364 19.45 9.60 -13.45
C SER A 364 19.93 8.16 -13.37
N PHE A 365 19.18 7.28 -12.71
CA PHE A 365 19.56 5.91 -12.44
C PHE A 365 18.36 4.96 -12.56
N LYS A 366 18.66 3.70 -12.90
CA LYS A 366 17.74 2.58 -12.81
C LYS A 366 18.19 1.69 -11.66
N PRO A 367 17.59 1.84 -10.47
CA PRO A 367 18.05 1.11 -9.27
C PRO A 367 17.64 -0.35 -9.26
N GLY A 368 16.79 -0.80 -10.18
CA GLY A 368 16.34 -2.18 -10.32
C GLY A 368 14.84 -2.32 -10.21
N ASP A 369 14.36 -3.56 -10.30
CA ASP A 369 12.94 -3.86 -10.39
C ASP A 369 12.53 -4.87 -9.34
N LEU A 370 11.24 -4.92 -9.01
CA LEU A 370 10.62 -5.93 -8.15
C LEU A 370 9.54 -6.64 -8.95
N ILE A 371 9.52 -7.99 -8.90
CA ILE A 371 8.54 -8.80 -9.61
C ILE A 371 7.93 -9.80 -8.64
N ASN A 372 6.59 -9.87 -8.62
CA ASN A 372 5.83 -10.90 -7.91
C ASN A 372 4.96 -11.65 -8.90
N SER A 373 5.10 -12.98 -8.97
CA SER A 373 4.31 -13.83 -9.87
C SER A 373 3.62 -14.94 -9.08
N GLU A 374 2.38 -15.23 -9.43
CA GLU A 374 1.59 -16.30 -8.82
C GLU A 374 0.86 -17.11 -9.90
N THR A 375 0.88 -18.45 -9.75
CA THR A 375 0.06 -19.36 -10.56
C THR A 375 -0.71 -20.28 -9.64
N GLN A 376 -2.01 -20.46 -9.88
CA GLN A 376 -2.86 -21.31 -9.05
C GLN A 376 -3.79 -22.17 -9.88
N PHE A 377 -3.93 -23.44 -9.49
CA PHE A 377 -4.97 -24.34 -9.97
C PHE A 377 -5.92 -24.67 -8.82
N GLN A 378 -7.21 -24.68 -9.10
CA GLN A 378 -8.25 -24.90 -8.10
C GLN A 378 -9.34 -25.80 -8.65
N ALA A 379 -9.82 -26.72 -7.79
CA ALA A 379 -10.97 -27.58 -8.04
C ALA A 379 -11.93 -27.42 -6.87
N ASP A 380 -13.11 -26.89 -7.13
CA ASP A 380 -14.19 -26.69 -6.17
C ASP A 380 -15.35 -27.61 -6.51
N PHE A 381 -15.96 -28.19 -5.49
CA PHE A 381 -17.14 -29.02 -5.63
C PHE A 381 -18.18 -28.61 -4.60
N ASN A 382 -19.45 -28.74 -4.93
CA ASN A 382 -20.53 -28.67 -3.97
C ASN A 382 -21.63 -29.67 -4.29
N TYR A 383 -22.24 -30.21 -3.22
CA TYR A 383 -23.29 -31.19 -3.30
C TYR A 383 -24.33 -30.95 -2.22
N GLU A 384 -25.60 -31.04 -2.60
CA GLU A 384 -26.74 -30.97 -1.69
C GLU A 384 -27.31 -32.36 -1.44
N PHE A 385 -27.45 -32.75 -0.17
CA PHE A 385 -28.15 -33.98 0.18
C PHE A 385 -29.34 -33.69 1.05
N GLU A 386 -30.42 -34.44 0.75
CA GLU A 386 -31.62 -34.41 1.56
C GLU A 386 -31.31 -34.82 3.01
N SER A 387 -31.92 -34.16 3.96
CA SER A 387 -31.77 -34.42 5.38
C SER A 387 -33.09 -34.28 6.11
N SER A 388 -33.10 -34.55 7.42
CA SER A 388 -34.23 -34.25 8.28
C SER A 388 -34.30 -32.80 8.76
N PHE A 389 -33.36 -31.94 8.32
CA PHE A 389 -33.34 -30.54 8.66
C PHE A 389 -34.34 -29.75 7.81
N ALA A 390 -34.52 -28.47 8.10
CA ALA A 390 -35.43 -27.58 7.38
C ALA A 390 -34.97 -27.33 5.93
N SER A 391 -33.66 -27.46 5.65
CA SER A 391 -33.13 -27.45 4.29
C SER A 391 -32.26 -28.65 4.01
N PRO A 392 -31.99 -29.04 2.73
CA PRO A 392 -30.90 -29.93 2.39
C PRO A 392 -29.56 -29.43 2.98
N VAL A 393 -28.70 -30.37 3.33
CA VAL A 393 -27.33 -30.04 3.75
C VAL A 393 -26.49 -29.77 2.52
N LEU A 394 -25.86 -28.61 2.47
CA LEU A 394 -24.86 -28.28 1.46
C LEU A 394 -23.48 -28.67 1.98
N LEU A 395 -22.76 -29.48 1.22
CA LEU A 395 -21.33 -29.74 1.39
C LEU A 395 -20.57 -29.10 0.23
N ALA A 396 -19.69 -28.15 0.53
CA ALA A 396 -18.70 -27.66 -0.41
C ALA A 396 -17.31 -28.16 0.01
N PHE A 397 -16.51 -28.61 -0.96
CA PHE A 397 -15.16 -29.11 -0.71
C PHE A 397 -14.29 -28.89 -1.93
N GLY A 398 -12.97 -28.92 -1.74
CA GLY A 398 -12.08 -28.75 -2.89
C GLY A 398 -10.63 -28.80 -2.51
N ALA A 399 -9.81 -28.59 -3.55
CA ALA A 399 -8.36 -28.54 -3.46
C ALA A 399 -7.80 -27.40 -4.30
N SER A 400 -6.66 -26.88 -3.88
CA SER A 400 -5.90 -25.93 -4.70
C SER A 400 -4.40 -26.18 -4.59
N TYR A 401 -3.69 -25.85 -5.67
CA TYR A 401 -2.24 -25.82 -5.72
C TYR A 401 -1.81 -24.45 -6.20
N MET A 402 -0.82 -23.84 -5.54
CA MET A 402 -0.32 -22.50 -5.87
C MET A 402 1.21 -22.48 -5.88
N ASP A 403 1.78 -21.90 -6.91
CA ASP A 403 3.18 -21.50 -7.01
C ASP A 403 3.28 -19.98 -6.90
N GLU A 404 4.22 -19.51 -6.09
CA GLU A 404 4.51 -18.10 -5.86
C GLU A 404 5.99 -17.83 -6.05
N SER A 405 6.33 -16.70 -6.66
CA SER A 405 7.73 -16.25 -6.74
C SER A 405 7.85 -14.75 -6.56
N TYR A 406 8.95 -14.34 -5.96
CA TYR A 406 9.33 -12.95 -5.78
C TYR A 406 10.77 -12.77 -6.23
N GLU A 407 11.03 -11.78 -7.08
CA GLU A 407 12.34 -11.51 -7.64
C GLU A 407 12.76 -10.07 -7.41
N VAL A 408 13.97 -9.87 -6.92
CA VAL A 408 14.66 -8.59 -6.86
C VAL A 408 15.64 -8.54 -8.03
N VAL A 409 15.36 -7.69 -9.01
CA VAL A 409 16.21 -7.53 -10.21
C VAL A 409 17.28 -6.48 -9.93
N GLN A 410 18.53 -6.81 -10.24
CA GLN A 410 19.65 -5.90 -10.04
C GLN A 410 19.49 -4.59 -10.80
N GLY A 411 19.94 -3.48 -10.17
CA GLY A 411 20.03 -2.18 -10.81
C GLY A 411 21.20 -2.05 -11.80
N GLU A 412 21.22 -0.91 -12.50
CA GLU A 412 22.38 -0.57 -13.33
C GLU A 412 23.62 -0.31 -12.46
N LEU A 413 24.81 -0.59 -12.99
CA LEU A 413 26.07 -0.56 -12.25
C LEU A 413 26.27 0.74 -11.45
N ASN A 414 26.03 1.89 -12.07
CA ASN A 414 26.29 3.17 -11.43
C ASN A 414 25.33 3.50 -10.28
N SER A 415 24.18 2.77 -10.18
CA SER A 415 23.23 2.96 -9.08
C SER A 415 23.68 2.34 -7.75
N TYR A 416 24.64 1.42 -7.75
CA TYR A 416 25.12 0.73 -6.54
C TYR A 416 26.63 0.67 -6.37
N VAL A 417 27.43 0.91 -7.43
CA VAL A 417 28.89 0.75 -7.35
C VAL A 417 29.53 1.89 -6.57
N ALA A 418 30.55 1.56 -5.78
CA ALA A 418 31.41 2.52 -5.12
C ALA A 418 32.27 3.28 -6.14
N GLY A 419 32.21 4.59 -6.08
CA GLY A 419 33.15 5.45 -6.81
C GLY A 419 34.40 5.78 -6.02
N PRO A 420 35.34 6.57 -6.59
CA PRO A 420 36.61 6.91 -5.93
C PRO A 420 36.42 7.51 -4.52
N HIS A 421 35.46 8.40 -4.36
CA HIS A 421 35.24 9.12 -3.11
C HIS A 421 34.51 8.30 -2.02
N ALA A 422 34.39 6.98 -2.22
CA ALA A 422 33.97 6.07 -1.16
C ALA A 422 35.11 5.78 -0.14
N THR A 423 36.33 6.25 -0.41
CA THR A 423 37.49 6.13 0.47
C THR A 423 38.23 7.47 0.56
N PRO A 424 38.91 7.75 1.69
CA PRO A 424 39.74 8.95 1.82
C PRO A 424 40.95 8.86 0.88
N ASP A 425 41.42 10.00 0.38
CA ASP A 425 42.56 10.14 -0.53
C ASP A 425 42.54 9.11 -1.69
N PRO A 426 41.49 9.07 -2.50
CA PRO A 426 41.29 8.05 -3.53
C PRO A 426 42.38 8.07 -4.61
N PHE A 427 43.11 9.14 -4.74
CA PHE A 427 44.15 9.34 -5.75
C PHE A 427 45.56 9.26 -5.19
N GLY A 428 45.71 8.96 -3.90
CA GLY A 428 47.01 8.76 -3.26
C GLY A 428 47.90 10.00 -3.21
N PHE A 429 47.30 11.17 -2.95
CA PHE A 429 47.99 12.44 -2.87
C PHE A 429 48.74 12.63 -1.56
N CYS A 430 48.36 11.94 -0.49
CA CYS A 430 48.88 12.11 0.84
C CYS A 430 49.47 10.81 1.40
N ASN A 431 50.61 10.96 2.11
CA ASN A 431 51.21 9.85 2.87
C ASN A 431 50.51 9.67 4.23
N ALA A 432 50.71 8.55 4.88
CA ALA A 432 50.24 8.30 6.23
C ALA A 432 50.75 9.27 7.30
N ASP A 433 51.88 9.92 7.04
CA ASP A 433 52.46 10.97 7.89
C ASP A 433 51.94 12.38 7.54
N MET A 434 50.85 12.46 6.75
CA MET A 434 50.22 13.71 6.34
C MET A 434 51.11 14.64 5.50
N THR A 435 52.13 14.09 4.83
CA THR A 435 52.91 14.81 3.82
C THR A 435 52.42 14.49 2.40
N ALA A 436 52.66 15.38 1.45
CA ALA A 436 52.28 15.12 0.07
C ALA A 436 53.16 14.04 -0.57
N THR A 437 52.53 13.10 -1.28
CA THR A 437 53.22 12.13 -2.16
C THR A 437 53.79 12.84 -3.41
N THR A 438 54.52 12.11 -4.26
CA THR A 438 54.92 12.64 -5.57
C THR A 438 53.73 13.08 -6.38
N ALA A 439 52.60 12.34 -6.38
CA ALA A 439 51.36 12.73 -7.05
C ALA A 439 50.78 14.00 -6.42
N GLY A 440 50.77 14.10 -5.08
CA GLY A 440 50.32 15.29 -4.36
C GLY A 440 51.15 16.52 -4.67
N MET A 441 52.48 16.41 -4.69
CA MET A 441 53.37 17.48 -5.06
C MET A 441 53.18 17.97 -6.50
N ASN A 442 52.86 17.05 -7.43
CA ASN A 442 52.58 17.38 -8.81
C ASN A 442 51.31 18.21 -8.97
N VAL A 443 50.24 17.85 -8.30
CA VAL A 443 48.96 18.62 -8.37
C VAL A 443 49.13 19.97 -7.67
N ILE A 444 49.89 20.07 -6.56
CA ILE A 444 50.22 21.34 -5.89
C ILE A 444 51.01 22.23 -6.85
N ALA A 445 52.04 21.69 -7.53
CA ALA A 445 52.80 22.44 -8.54
C ALA A 445 51.93 22.88 -9.72
N GLY A 446 50.86 22.14 -10.01
CA GLY A 446 49.82 22.48 -10.98
C GLY A 446 48.84 23.53 -10.52
N GLY A 447 48.93 24.01 -9.26
CA GLY A 447 48.03 25.05 -8.73
C GLY A 447 46.96 24.53 -7.79
N SER A 448 46.95 23.23 -7.41
CA SER A 448 46.03 22.72 -6.42
C SER A 448 46.25 23.33 -5.03
N THR A 449 45.17 23.50 -4.30
CA THR A 449 45.13 23.94 -2.90
C THR A 449 45.31 22.77 -1.90
N LEU A 450 45.74 21.62 -2.35
CA LEU A 450 45.89 20.42 -1.53
C LEU A 450 46.79 20.69 -0.31
N ASP A 451 46.28 20.38 0.88
CA ASP A 451 47.04 20.43 2.14
C ASP A 451 46.87 19.14 2.91
N CYS A 452 47.79 18.19 2.71
CA CYS A 452 47.74 16.89 3.39
C CYS A 452 47.87 16.99 4.94
N ALA A 453 48.38 18.13 5.46
CA ALA A 453 48.46 18.33 6.92
C ALA A 453 47.14 18.82 7.52
N ASN A 454 46.22 19.27 6.70
CA ASN A 454 44.88 19.68 7.11
C ASN A 454 43.87 18.51 7.00
N THR A 455 43.39 18.00 8.15
CA THR A 455 42.42 16.92 8.21
C THR A 455 41.07 17.30 7.63
N ASP A 456 40.77 18.59 7.47
CA ASP A 456 39.55 19.11 6.84
C ASP A 456 39.71 19.33 5.32
N ASP A 457 40.88 18.97 4.74
CA ASP A 457 41.02 19.07 3.29
C ASP A 457 40.10 18.10 2.59
N PRO A 458 39.43 18.54 1.50
CA PRO A 458 38.52 17.68 0.69
C PRO A 458 39.14 16.35 0.20
N VAL A 459 40.43 16.18 0.26
CA VAL A 459 41.12 14.90 -0.04
C VAL A 459 40.69 13.79 0.90
N TYR A 460 40.34 14.11 2.14
CA TYR A 460 39.91 13.13 3.14
C TYR A 460 38.40 12.99 3.24
N GLN A 461 37.65 13.80 2.48
CA GLN A 461 36.20 13.74 2.47
C GLN A 461 35.72 12.43 1.84
N VAL A 462 34.81 11.74 2.53
CA VAL A 462 34.17 10.47 2.10
C VAL A 462 32.67 10.69 2.04
N VAL A 463 32.02 10.14 1.02
CA VAL A 463 30.61 10.31 0.76
C VAL A 463 29.90 8.99 0.47
N GLY A 464 28.56 8.99 0.54
CA GLY A 464 27.72 7.81 0.34
C GLY A 464 27.88 7.16 -1.03
N VAL A 465 27.72 5.85 -1.07
CA VAL A 465 27.78 5.02 -2.26
C VAL A 465 26.39 4.71 -2.78
N GLY A 466 26.26 4.64 -4.10
CA GLY A 466 25.00 4.35 -4.77
C GLY A 466 24.19 5.61 -5.07
N SER A 467 23.15 5.47 -5.89
CA SER A 467 22.23 6.56 -6.23
C SER A 467 21.58 7.14 -4.98
N ASN A 468 21.72 8.45 -4.77
CA ASN A 468 21.24 9.08 -3.55
C ASN A 468 19.71 9.23 -3.58
N GLY A 469 19.08 8.82 -2.50
CA GLY A 469 17.65 8.65 -2.37
C GLY A 469 17.29 7.15 -2.30
N PHE A 470 17.53 6.42 -3.37
CA PHE A 470 17.30 4.98 -3.45
C PHE A 470 18.50 4.29 -4.12
N PRO A 471 19.42 3.68 -3.35
CA PRO A 471 20.54 2.94 -3.90
C PRO A 471 20.06 1.72 -4.68
N GLY A 472 20.73 1.45 -5.81
CA GLY A 472 20.38 0.31 -6.66
C GLY A 472 20.61 -1.04 -5.98
N PHE A 473 19.79 -2.01 -6.34
CA PHE A 473 19.94 -3.40 -5.91
C PHE A 473 21.24 -3.96 -6.51
N SER A 474 22.16 -4.37 -5.66
CA SER A 474 23.42 -4.97 -6.13
C SER A 474 23.24 -6.45 -6.45
N PRO A 475 24.04 -7.03 -7.37
CA PRO A 475 23.92 -8.43 -7.77
C PRO A 475 23.99 -9.43 -6.61
N GLN A 476 24.72 -9.10 -5.56
CA GLN A 476 24.91 -9.99 -4.39
C GLN A 476 23.62 -10.13 -3.56
N PHE A 477 22.66 -9.21 -3.70
CA PHE A 477 21.40 -9.19 -2.98
C PHE A 477 20.19 -9.31 -3.91
N SER A 478 20.41 -9.60 -5.20
CA SER A 478 19.35 -9.74 -6.20
C SER A 478 19.12 -11.23 -6.46
N GLU A 479 18.04 -11.75 -5.89
CA GLU A 479 17.70 -13.17 -5.90
C GLU A 479 16.22 -13.37 -6.22
N LYS A 480 15.88 -14.60 -6.62
CA LYS A 480 14.50 -15.05 -6.81
C LYS A 480 14.14 -16.04 -5.70
N TYR A 481 13.05 -15.77 -5.01
CA TYR A 481 12.48 -16.61 -3.95
C TYR A 481 11.22 -17.28 -4.47
N GLU A 482 11.10 -18.59 -4.24
CA GLU A 482 10.00 -19.39 -4.76
C GLU A 482 9.36 -20.22 -3.64
N ARG A 483 8.06 -20.45 -3.74
CA ARG A 483 7.29 -21.26 -2.83
C ARG A 483 6.12 -21.92 -3.52
N SER A 484 5.77 -23.13 -3.09
CA SER A 484 4.51 -23.77 -3.48
C SER A 484 3.66 -24.12 -2.27
N SER A 485 2.35 -24.18 -2.47
CA SER A 485 1.40 -24.65 -1.45
C SER A 485 0.31 -25.53 -2.04
N THR A 486 -0.20 -26.42 -1.20
CA THR A 486 -1.35 -27.29 -1.51
C THR A 486 -2.38 -27.15 -0.41
N ALA A 487 -3.64 -26.91 -0.76
CA ALA A 487 -4.71 -26.77 0.19
C ALA A 487 -5.86 -27.71 -0.08
N LEU A 488 -6.48 -28.20 1.02
CA LEU A 488 -7.74 -28.95 1.03
C LEU A 488 -8.73 -28.22 1.93
N PHE A 489 -10.00 -28.16 1.55
CA PHE A 489 -11.02 -27.54 2.37
C PHE A 489 -12.37 -28.26 2.28
N ALA A 490 -13.18 -28.09 3.32
CA ALA A 490 -14.55 -28.53 3.37
C ALA A 490 -15.39 -27.51 4.15
N ASP A 491 -16.62 -27.25 3.67
CA ASP A 491 -17.60 -26.36 4.28
C ASP A 491 -18.96 -27.06 4.26
N VAL A 492 -19.62 -27.13 5.41
CA VAL A 492 -20.93 -27.77 5.58
C VAL A 492 -21.91 -26.77 6.14
N SER A 493 -23.08 -26.61 5.51
CA SER A 493 -24.10 -25.67 5.97
C SER A 493 -25.52 -26.19 5.76
N ALA A 494 -26.42 -25.82 6.67
CA ALA A 494 -27.84 -26.14 6.57
C ALA A 494 -28.69 -25.21 7.44
N ASP A 495 -29.97 -25.00 7.07
CA ASP A 495 -30.99 -24.56 7.99
C ASP A 495 -31.45 -25.77 8.81
N ILE A 496 -30.98 -25.85 10.07
CA ILE A 496 -31.27 -26.95 10.99
C ILE A 496 -32.77 -26.96 11.35
N THR A 497 -33.34 -25.78 11.55
CA THR A 497 -34.76 -25.48 11.69
C THR A 497 -35.11 -24.28 10.84
N ASP A 498 -36.38 -23.94 10.67
CA ASP A 498 -36.82 -22.75 9.95
C ASP A 498 -36.16 -21.47 10.49
N ASN A 499 -35.76 -21.48 11.76
CA ASN A 499 -35.17 -20.31 12.43
C ASN A 499 -33.68 -20.40 12.67
N LEU A 500 -33.03 -21.58 12.54
CA LEU A 500 -31.63 -21.76 12.87
C LEU A 500 -30.82 -22.25 11.66
N PHE A 501 -29.93 -21.41 11.17
CA PHE A 501 -28.88 -21.76 10.22
C PHE A 501 -27.55 -22.00 10.93
N LEU A 502 -26.84 -23.04 10.54
CA LEU A 502 -25.47 -23.32 11.00
C LEU A 502 -24.55 -23.61 9.82
N GLN A 503 -23.29 -23.21 9.97
CA GLN A 503 -22.19 -23.45 9.03
C GLN A 503 -20.92 -23.83 9.78
N GLY A 504 -20.19 -24.81 9.27
CA GLY A 504 -18.86 -25.21 9.75
C GLY A 504 -17.91 -25.35 8.58
N ALA A 505 -16.70 -24.80 8.71
CA ALA A 505 -15.65 -24.90 7.67
C ALA A 505 -14.34 -25.39 8.29
N LEU A 506 -13.58 -26.14 7.50
CA LEU A 506 -12.24 -26.66 7.81
C LEU A 506 -11.35 -26.48 6.59
N ARG A 507 -10.11 -26.04 6.81
CA ARG A 507 -9.08 -25.96 5.76
C ARG A 507 -7.75 -26.45 6.32
N TYR A 508 -7.07 -27.24 5.52
CA TYR A 508 -5.68 -27.67 5.70
C TYR A 508 -4.87 -27.12 4.55
N GLU A 509 -3.72 -26.50 4.82
CA GLU A 509 -2.85 -25.93 3.81
C GLU A 509 -1.39 -26.23 4.16
N ASP A 510 -0.68 -26.85 3.21
CA ASP A 510 0.70 -27.32 3.34
C ASP A 510 1.60 -26.51 2.41
N TYR A 511 2.71 -26.02 2.93
CA TYR A 511 3.64 -25.13 2.25
C TYR A 511 5.02 -25.78 2.13
N SER A 512 5.76 -25.43 1.08
CA SER A 512 7.09 -25.99 0.83
C SER A 512 8.18 -25.44 1.76
N ASP A 513 7.94 -24.33 2.46
CA ASP A 513 8.92 -23.56 3.22
C ASP A 513 8.63 -23.46 4.73
N PHE A 514 7.47 -23.94 5.20
CA PHE A 514 7.13 -24.03 6.63
C PHE A 514 6.08 -25.12 6.89
N ASP A 515 5.75 -25.35 8.16
CA ASP A 515 4.80 -26.39 8.59
C ASP A 515 3.37 -26.08 8.12
N ALA A 516 2.59 -27.13 7.90
CA ALA A 516 1.21 -27.04 7.44
C ALA A 516 0.30 -26.40 8.49
N GLU A 517 -0.65 -25.59 8.02
CA GLU A 517 -1.65 -24.92 8.84
C GLU A 517 -3.04 -25.56 8.71
N THR A 518 -3.76 -25.61 9.83
CA THR A 518 -5.14 -26.08 9.87
C THR A 518 -6.03 -25.07 10.56
N VAL A 519 -7.04 -24.59 9.86
CA VAL A 519 -7.97 -23.59 10.38
C VAL A 519 -9.42 -24.06 10.30
N VAL A 520 -10.21 -23.58 11.26
CA VAL A 520 -11.62 -23.97 11.42
C VAL A 520 -12.48 -22.74 11.61
N LYS A 521 -13.77 -22.83 11.22
CA LYS A 521 -14.77 -21.79 11.46
C LYS A 521 -16.12 -22.42 11.76
N LEU A 522 -16.83 -21.84 12.73
CA LEU A 522 -18.23 -22.10 12.99
C LEU A 522 -18.99 -20.78 12.91
N ALA A 523 -20.13 -20.78 12.22
CA ALA A 523 -20.99 -19.60 12.11
C ALA A 523 -22.46 -20.02 12.21
N GLY A 524 -23.29 -19.11 12.69
CA GLY A 524 -24.71 -19.38 12.85
C GLY A 524 -25.55 -18.11 12.80
N LEU A 525 -26.81 -18.29 12.42
CA LEU A 525 -27.83 -17.27 12.42
C LEU A 525 -29.11 -17.84 13.07
N TYR A 526 -29.66 -17.13 14.03
CA TYR A 526 -30.95 -17.49 14.64
C TYR A 526 -31.95 -16.36 14.44
N ARG A 527 -33.06 -16.68 13.75
CA ARG A 527 -34.19 -15.75 13.49
C ARG A 527 -35.22 -15.86 14.61
N PHE A 528 -35.34 -14.83 15.42
CA PHE A 528 -36.40 -14.74 16.44
C PHE A 528 -37.74 -14.42 15.82
N THR A 529 -37.74 -13.59 14.81
CA THR A 529 -38.88 -13.21 13.97
C THR A 529 -38.38 -12.97 12.54
N ASP A 530 -39.29 -12.78 11.59
CA ASP A 530 -38.93 -12.43 10.21
C ASP A 530 -38.14 -11.12 10.12
N ASN A 531 -38.26 -10.26 11.15
CA ASN A 531 -37.66 -8.93 11.19
C ASN A 531 -36.49 -8.79 12.16
N PHE A 532 -36.14 -9.85 12.91
CA PHE A 532 -35.04 -9.78 13.88
C PHE A 532 -34.28 -11.09 13.97
N ALA A 533 -32.98 -11.02 13.74
CA ALA A 533 -32.08 -12.16 13.85
C ALA A 533 -30.79 -11.80 14.60
N ILE A 534 -30.22 -12.80 15.26
CA ILE A 534 -28.86 -12.76 15.85
C ILE A 534 -27.97 -13.66 15.03
N ARG A 535 -26.77 -13.20 14.77
CA ARG A 535 -25.72 -13.92 14.04
C ARG A 535 -24.41 -13.95 14.83
N GLY A 536 -23.55 -14.92 14.54
CA GLY A 536 -22.26 -14.95 15.15
C GLY A 536 -21.34 -15.98 14.54
N SER A 537 -20.05 -15.77 14.69
CA SER A 537 -19.01 -16.68 14.24
C SER A 537 -17.86 -16.75 15.22
N ILE A 538 -17.18 -17.89 15.20
CA ILE A 538 -15.88 -18.11 15.82
C ILE A 538 -15.04 -18.90 14.82
N GLY A 539 -13.77 -18.48 14.63
CA GLY A 539 -12.87 -19.19 13.74
C GLY A 539 -11.42 -18.87 14.01
N THR A 540 -10.56 -19.74 13.51
CA THR A 540 -9.13 -19.47 13.42
C THR A 540 -8.76 -19.03 12.02
N GLY A 541 -7.71 -18.25 11.90
CA GLY A 541 -7.15 -17.80 10.63
C GLY A 541 -5.63 -17.87 10.66
N PHE A 542 -5.03 -17.73 9.52
CA PHE A 542 -3.59 -17.62 9.41
C PHE A 542 -3.21 -16.78 8.20
N ARG A 543 -1.97 -16.30 8.22
CA ARG A 543 -1.33 -15.65 7.09
C ARG A 543 0.05 -16.23 6.89
N ALA A 544 0.27 -16.79 5.72
CA ALA A 544 1.57 -17.30 5.31
C ALA A 544 2.54 -16.13 5.02
N PRO A 545 3.77 -16.12 5.56
CA PRO A 545 4.78 -15.16 5.14
C PRO A 545 5.03 -15.33 3.64
N THR A 546 5.12 -14.24 2.88
CA THR A 546 5.29 -14.31 1.43
C THR A 546 6.75 -14.53 1.05
N PRO A 547 7.05 -15.06 -0.16
CA PRO A 547 8.41 -15.07 -0.68
C PRO A 547 9.05 -13.67 -0.68
N GLY A 548 8.25 -12.62 -0.95
CA GLY A 548 8.68 -11.23 -0.88
C GLY A 548 9.12 -10.78 0.50
N GLN A 549 8.42 -11.18 1.55
CA GLN A 549 8.84 -10.86 2.93
C GLN A 549 10.13 -11.56 3.34
N GLN A 550 10.39 -12.72 2.79
CA GLN A 550 11.64 -13.44 3.05
C GLN A 550 12.80 -12.91 2.23
N GLY A 551 12.55 -12.37 1.02
CA GLY A 551 13.55 -12.01 0.03
C GLY A 551 13.77 -10.52 -0.22
N THR A 552 12.87 -9.64 0.23
CA THR A 552 13.02 -8.21 -0.03
C THR A 552 14.23 -7.60 0.67
N ILE A 553 14.79 -6.59 0.04
CA ILE A 553 16.00 -5.91 0.51
C ILE A 553 15.87 -4.40 0.34
N ASN A 554 16.41 -3.66 1.31
CA ASN A 554 16.65 -2.22 1.18
C ASN A 554 17.91 -1.86 1.96
N VAL A 555 19.05 -1.87 1.30
CA VAL A 555 20.36 -1.64 1.89
C VAL A 555 20.99 -0.41 1.27
N SER A 556 21.42 0.52 2.12
CA SER A 556 22.19 1.70 1.72
C SER A 556 23.63 1.59 2.25
N THR A 557 24.57 2.19 1.54
CA THR A 557 25.95 2.28 2.02
C THR A 557 26.11 3.47 2.95
N ARG A 558 26.64 3.21 4.14
CA ARG A 558 27.07 4.20 5.12
C ARG A 558 28.60 4.20 5.19
N LEU A 559 29.18 5.25 5.78
CA LEU A 559 30.62 5.46 5.78
C LEU A 559 31.13 5.80 7.20
N PRO A 560 30.89 4.96 8.20
CA PRO A 560 31.45 5.20 9.52
C PRO A 560 32.97 5.14 9.42
N ASN A 561 33.65 6.17 9.95
CA ASN A 561 35.11 6.28 9.96
C ASN A 561 35.78 6.16 8.56
N GLY A 562 35.07 6.58 7.51
CA GLY A 562 35.58 6.60 6.14
C GLY A 562 35.60 5.24 5.41
N PHE A 563 34.96 4.21 5.95
CA PHE A 563 34.81 2.91 5.28
C PHE A 563 33.34 2.69 4.84
N PRO A 564 33.11 2.30 3.57
CA PRO A 564 31.79 1.98 3.11
C PRO A 564 31.28 0.69 3.73
N VAL A 565 30.14 0.75 4.42
CA VAL A 565 29.45 -0.39 5.00
C VAL A 565 27.98 -0.40 4.59
N ALA A 566 27.46 -1.59 4.33
CA ALA A 566 26.07 -1.81 4.00
C ALA A 566 25.23 -1.76 5.29
N THR A 567 24.18 -0.94 5.30
CA THR A 567 23.26 -0.83 6.44
C THR A 567 21.84 -0.81 5.93
N GLY A 568 20.96 -1.63 6.51
CA GLY A 568 19.55 -1.63 6.17
C GLY A 568 18.87 -2.98 6.35
N LEU A 569 17.76 -3.15 5.63
CA LEU A 569 16.97 -4.39 5.63
C LEU A 569 17.63 -5.44 4.76
N PHE A 570 17.93 -6.58 5.36
CA PHE A 570 18.42 -7.78 4.71
C PHE A 570 17.35 -8.87 4.69
N PRO A 571 17.31 -9.72 3.66
CA PRO A 571 16.37 -10.83 3.60
C PRO A 571 16.45 -11.73 4.85
N ALA A 572 15.32 -12.01 5.48
CA ALA A 572 15.26 -12.84 6.69
C ALA A 572 15.78 -14.27 6.44
N GLY A 573 15.56 -14.82 5.25
CA GLY A 573 16.12 -16.11 4.81
C GLY A 573 17.57 -16.06 4.37
N GLY A 574 18.18 -14.87 4.29
CA GLY A 574 19.56 -14.68 3.80
C GLY A 574 20.62 -14.94 4.87
N PRO A 575 21.89 -15.18 4.45
CA PRO A 575 22.97 -15.54 5.37
C PRO A 575 23.32 -14.43 6.37
N VAL A 576 23.16 -13.16 5.99
CA VAL A 576 23.45 -12.01 6.85
C VAL A 576 22.50 -11.96 8.05
N ALA A 577 21.19 -12.03 7.79
CA ALA A 577 20.19 -11.99 8.83
C ALA A 577 20.27 -13.24 9.73
N GLN A 578 20.43 -14.42 9.15
CA GLN A 578 20.54 -15.69 9.89
C GLN A 578 21.74 -15.72 10.82
N ALA A 579 22.89 -15.18 10.39
CA ALA A 579 24.08 -15.07 11.25
C ALA A 579 23.83 -14.22 12.49
N LEU A 580 22.90 -13.27 12.42
CA LEU A 580 22.48 -12.41 13.53
C LEU A 580 21.23 -12.93 14.26
N GLY A 581 20.84 -14.18 14.03
CA GLY A 581 19.77 -14.85 14.76
C GLY A 581 18.40 -14.73 14.13
N ALA A 582 18.29 -14.29 12.86
CA ALA A 582 17.03 -14.42 12.13
C ALA A 582 16.66 -15.91 12.01
N THR A 583 15.39 -16.19 12.25
CA THR A 583 14.78 -17.49 11.95
C THR A 583 13.92 -17.37 10.70
N PRO A 584 13.69 -18.46 9.97
CA PRO A 584 12.69 -18.47 8.94
C PRO A 584 11.37 -17.92 9.48
N LEU A 585 10.67 -17.07 8.71
CA LEU A 585 9.39 -16.56 9.12
C LEU A 585 8.38 -17.71 9.22
N THR A 586 7.56 -17.67 10.25
CA THR A 586 6.45 -18.58 10.47
C THR A 586 5.12 -17.90 10.17
N PRO A 587 4.04 -18.68 9.91
CA PRO A 587 2.73 -18.09 9.74
C PRO A 587 2.30 -17.26 10.96
N GLU A 588 1.71 -16.12 10.72
CA GLU A 588 0.94 -15.40 11.71
C GLU A 588 -0.41 -16.12 11.87
N THR A 589 -0.87 -16.31 13.09
CA THR A 589 -2.14 -16.99 13.36
C THR A 589 -3.15 -16.04 13.99
N SER A 590 -4.43 -16.35 13.83
CA SER A 590 -5.48 -15.51 14.43
C SER A 590 -6.62 -16.33 15.02
N THR A 591 -7.29 -15.73 16.01
CA THR A 591 -8.60 -16.18 16.50
C THR A 591 -9.60 -15.03 16.38
N ASN A 592 -10.67 -15.28 15.67
CA ASN A 592 -11.68 -14.31 15.30
C ASN A 592 -13.01 -14.63 16.00
N TYR A 593 -13.65 -13.62 16.57
CA TYR A 593 -14.97 -13.67 17.20
C TYR A 593 -15.84 -12.58 16.61
N THR A 594 -17.05 -12.95 16.18
CA THR A 594 -18.06 -11.96 15.74
C THR A 594 -19.40 -12.32 16.35
N ILE A 595 -20.12 -11.32 16.83
CA ILE A 595 -21.52 -11.43 17.25
C ILE A 595 -22.28 -10.19 16.85
N GLY A 596 -23.45 -10.36 16.26
CA GLY A 596 -24.24 -9.23 15.80
C GLY A 596 -25.73 -9.54 15.71
N PHE A 597 -26.47 -8.51 15.32
CA PHE A 597 -27.90 -8.67 15.04
C PHE A 597 -28.28 -7.87 13.79
N THR A 598 -29.32 -8.35 13.15
CA THR A 598 -30.00 -7.67 12.04
C THR A 598 -31.44 -7.39 12.43
N ALA A 599 -31.94 -6.21 12.09
CA ALA A 599 -33.31 -5.80 12.40
C ALA A 599 -33.89 -4.98 11.24
N ASN A 600 -35.13 -5.34 10.86
CA ASN A 600 -35.93 -4.60 9.88
C ASN A 600 -37.14 -4.04 10.64
N ILE A 601 -37.08 -2.76 11.01
CA ILE A 601 -38.11 -2.11 11.84
C ILE A 601 -38.84 -1.11 10.95
N ALA A 602 -40.05 -1.47 10.51
CA ALA A 602 -40.79 -0.75 9.47
C ALA A 602 -39.93 -0.65 8.20
N GLU A 603 -39.44 0.54 7.88
CA GLU A 603 -38.62 0.81 6.70
C GLU A 603 -37.10 0.94 7.05
N LEU A 604 -36.75 0.79 8.34
CA LEU A 604 -35.38 0.86 8.80
C LEU A 604 -34.71 -0.51 8.72
N ASP A 605 -33.71 -0.65 7.88
CA ASP A 605 -32.77 -1.75 7.89
C ASP A 605 -31.59 -1.41 8.81
N LEU A 606 -31.28 -2.26 9.78
CA LEU A 606 -30.22 -2.07 10.75
C LEU A 606 -29.41 -3.34 10.94
N THR A 607 -28.09 -3.22 10.89
CA THR A 607 -27.15 -4.26 11.33
C THR A 607 -26.18 -3.70 12.36
N VAL A 608 -25.87 -4.48 13.39
CA VAL A 608 -24.86 -4.16 14.40
C VAL A 608 -24.03 -5.40 14.65
N ASP A 609 -22.72 -5.30 14.45
CA ASP A 609 -21.78 -6.40 14.56
C ASP A 609 -20.60 -6.03 15.45
N PHE A 610 -20.39 -6.74 16.52
CA PHE A 610 -19.23 -6.67 17.40
C PHE A 610 -18.21 -7.70 16.96
N TYR A 611 -16.95 -7.36 16.95
CA TYR A 611 -15.87 -8.26 16.59
C TYR A 611 -14.64 -8.13 17.50
N ARG A 612 -13.89 -9.21 17.60
CA ARG A 612 -12.53 -9.22 18.13
C ARG A 612 -11.67 -10.17 17.31
N ILE A 613 -10.50 -9.71 16.91
CA ILE A 613 -9.47 -10.45 16.19
C ILE A 613 -8.23 -10.42 17.07
N ASN A 614 -7.79 -11.58 17.55
CA ASN A 614 -6.48 -11.73 18.16
C ASN A 614 -5.53 -12.25 17.07
N LEU A 615 -4.41 -11.58 16.88
CA LEU A 615 -3.35 -11.94 15.93
C LEU A 615 -2.10 -12.25 16.73
N ASP A 616 -1.61 -13.47 16.61
CA ASP A 616 -0.44 -13.96 17.29
C ASP A 616 0.75 -14.00 16.31
N ASP A 617 1.96 -13.79 16.83
CA ASP A 617 3.22 -13.84 16.07
C ASP A 617 3.27 -12.86 14.87
N ALA A 618 2.80 -11.62 15.05
CA ALA A 618 2.79 -10.61 13.99
C ALA A 618 4.20 -10.36 13.44
N THR A 619 4.32 -10.36 12.11
CA THR A 619 5.59 -10.12 11.41
C THR A 619 5.96 -8.64 11.45
N TYR A 620 7.20 -8.35 11.85
CA TYR A 620 7.72 -6.99 11.92
C TYR A 620 9.23 -6.94 11.74
N ALA A 621 9.77 -5.78 11.30
CA ALA A 621 11.21 -5.55 11.26
C ALA A 621 11.74 -5.30 12.67
N ILE A 622 12.85 -5.95 13.03
CA ILE A 622 13.57 -5.64 14.27
C ILE A 622 14.23 -4.25 14.16
N SER A 623 14.56 -3.64 15.28
CA SER A 623 15.45 -2.48 15.29
C SER A 623 16.81 -2.83 14.72
N THR A 624 17.46 -1.87 14.03
CA THR A 624 18.78 -2.10 13.43
C THR A 624 19.79 -2.58 14.47
N ARG A 625 20.45 -3.68 14.17
CA ARG A 625 21.60 -4.17 14.91
C ARG A 625 22.87 -3.60 14.30
N ASP A 626 23.55 -2.72 15.00
CA ASP A 626 24.80 -2.14 14.57
C ASP A 626 25.87 -3.21 14.45
N VAL A 627 26.74 -3.07 13.46
CA VAL A 627 27.87 -3.95 13.18
C VAL A 627 29.14 -3.10 13.03
N SER A 628 30.21 -3.47 13.72
CA SER A 628 31.48 -2.73 13.67
C SER A 628 32.68 -3.66 13.82
N THR A 629 33.70 -3.44 13.01
CA THR A 629 34.98 -4.13 13.16
C THR A 629 35.85 -3.59 14.30
N ASP A 630 35.44 -2.50 14.95
CA ASP A 630 36.14 -1.93 16.10
C ASP A 630 35.88 -2.75 17.37
N PRO A 631 36.91 -3.40 17.95
CA PRO A 631 36.78 -4.19 19.17
C PRO A 631 36.27 -3.44 20.40
N THR A 632 36.25 -2.10 20.36
CA THR A 632 35.78 -1.26 21.46
C THR A 632 34.29 -0.88 21.34
N SER A 633 33.66 -1.23 20.24
CA SER A 633 32.26 -0.87 19.93
C SER A 633 31.18 -1.73 20.63
N GLY A 634 31.59 -2.61 21.56
CA GLY A 634 30.65 -3.40 22.36
C GLY A 634 29.83 -4.40 21.53
N ASP A 635 28.50 -4.30 21.61
CA ASP A 635 27.58 -5.21 20.90
C ASP A 635 27.75 -5.18 19.38
N ALA A 636 28.10 -4.03 18.81
CA ALA A 636 28.35 -3.93 17.37
C ALA A 636 29.54 -4.80 16.93
N TYR A 637 30.59 -4.92 17.75
CA TYR A 637 31.70 -5.84 17.50
C TYR A 637 31.28 -7.31 17.66
N GLN A 638 30.43 -7.62 18.63
CA GLN A 638 29.90 -8.99 18.78
C GLN A 638 29.07 -9.39 17.56
N ASN A 639 28.24 -8.48 17.04
CA ASN A 639 27.49 -8.72 15.81
C ASN A 639 28.43 -8.95 14.61
N PHE A 640 29.52 -8.18 14.48
CA PHE A 640 30.55 -8.45 13.48
C PHE A 640 31.14 -9.85 13.61
N LEU A 641 31.51 -10.27 14.83
CA LEU A 641 32.05 -11.59 15.06
C LEU A 641 31.09 -12.72 14.71
N LEU A 642 29.79 -12.52 14.92
CA LEU A 642 28.76 -13.47 14.51
C LEU A 642 28.70 -13.63 12.98
N LEU A 643 28.76 -12.53 12.23
CA LEU A 643 28.82 -12.54 10.77
C LEU A 643 30.08 -13.19 10.24
N ASP A 644 31.24 -12.84 10.79
CA ASP A 644 32.56 -13.37 10.40
C ASP A 644 32.66 -14.88 10.68
N ASN A 645 32.27 -15.32 11.88
CA ASN A 645 32.26 -16.73 12.27
C ASN A 645 31.28 -17.57 11.45
N ALA A 646 30.18 -16.98 10.99
CA ALA A 646 29.22 -17.64 10.08
C ALA A 646 29.75 -17.70 8.62
N GLY A 647 30.91 -17.09 8.35
CA GLY A 647 31.49 -17.05 7.01
C GLY A 647 30.73 -16.16 6.02
N VAL A 648 30.05 -15.13 6.53
CA VAL A 648 29.33 -14.18 5.67
C VAL A 648 30.33 -13.41 4.80
N ALA A 649 30.17 -13.51 3.49
CA ALA A 649 31.06 -12.80 2.57
C ALA A 649 30.88 -11.29 2.74
N GLY A 650 32.01 -10.59 2.95
CA GLY A 650 32.00 -9.15 3.15
C GLY A 650 31.52 -8.70 4.52
N ALA A 651 31.55 -9.53 5.57
CA ALA A 651 31.13 -9.17 6.93
C ALA A 651 31.77 -7.87 7.44
N ASN A 652 33.01 -7.59 7.06
CA ASN A 652 33.73 -6.34 7.38
C ASN A 652 33.17 -5.10 6.67
N SER A 653 32.29 -5.28 5.68
CA SER A 653 31.62 -4.23 4.93
C SER A 653 30.15 -4.07 5.33
N ILE A 654 29.73 -4.68 6.43
CA ILE A 654 28.36 -4.53 6.97
C ILE A 654 28.43 -3.64 8.20
N GLY A 655 27.59 -2.61 8.27
CA GLY A 655 27.55 -1.63 9.36
C GLY A 655 26.26 -1.66 10.17
N GLY A 656 25.21 -2.30 9.68
CA GLY A 656 23.95 -2.43 10.40
C GLY A 656 22.97 -3.34 9.68
N VAL A 657 22.27 -4.16 10.43
CA VAL A 657 21.35 -5.18 9.92
C VAL A 657 20.01 -5.09 10.63
N LEU A 658 18.94 -4.98 9.87
CA LEU A 658 17.58 -5.29 10.31
C LEU A 658 16.98 -6.35 9.40
N TYR A 659 15.99 -7.05 9.88
CA TYR A 659 15.27 -8.10 9.14
C TYR A 659 13.86 -8.28 9.71
N PHE A 660 12.99 -8.91 8.94
CA PHE A 660 11.67 -9.27 9.44
C PHE A 660 11.74 -10.50 10.36
N THR A 661 10.90 -10.49 11.38
CA THR A 661 10.74 -11.61 12.32
C THR A 661 9.31 -11.65 12.83
N ASN A 662 8.86 -12.80 13.32
CA ASN A 662 7.61 -12.90 14.09
C ASN A 662 7.87 -12.32 15.48
N GLY A 663 7.13 -11.29 15.86
CA GLY A 663 7.56 -10.43 16.95
C GLY A 663 6.62 -10.36 18.16
N PHE A 664 5.35 -10.01 17.96
CA PHE A 664 4.44 -9.69 19.06
C PHE A 664 3.00 -10.03 18.71
N ASP A 665 2.17 -10.11 19.76
CA ASP A 665 0.74 -10.39 19.63
C ASP A 665 -0.06 -9.11 19.74
N VAL A 666 -1.09 -8.99 18.93
CA VAL A 666 -1.98 -7.82 18.89
C VAL A 666 -3.44 -8.23 18.82
N SER A 667 -4.31 -7.34 19.27
CA SER A 667 -5.75 -7.47 19.06
C SER A 667 -6.31 -6.25 18.33
N SER A 668 -7.36 -6.50 17.55
CA SER A 668 -8.25 -5.49 16.99
C SER A 668 -9.68 -5.83 17.40
N GLU A 669 -10.37 -4.93 18.08
CA GLU A 669 -11.74 -5.12 18.49
C GLU A 669 -12.60 -3.89 18.18
N GLY A 670 -13.89 -4.12 17.93
CA GLY A 670 -14.74 -3.00 17.57
C GLY A 670 -16.20 -3.36 17.35
N VAL A 671 -16.92 -2.36 16.84
CA VAL A 671 -18.32 -2.48 16.43
C VAL A 671 -18.55 -1.78 15.12
N ASP A 672 -19.26 -2.44 14.22
CA ASP A 672 -19.73 -1.90 12.95
C ASP A 672 -21.26 -1.75 13.02
N ILE A 673 -21.78 -0.59 12.65
CA ILE A 673 -23.21 -0.27 12.62
C ILE A 673 -23.55 0.22 11.22
N VAL A 674 -24.47 -0.44 10.54
CA VAL A 674 -24.97 -0.01 9.24
C VAL A 674 -26.47 0.12 9.30
N ALA A 675 -26.98 1.25 8.81
CA ALA A 675 -28.42 1.52 8.77
C ALA A 675 -28.80 2.17 7.45
N SER A 676 -29.99 1.83 6.93
CA SER A 676 -30.60 2.53 5.81
C SER A 676 -32.08 2.78 6.06
N TYR A 677 -32.57 3.92 5.59
CA TYR A 677 -33.96 4.32 5.78
C TYR A 677 -34.46 5.08 4.53
N PRO A 678 -35.36 4.53 3.74
CA PRO A 678 -35.97 5.21 2.61
C PRO A 678 -37.11 6.14 3.10
N LEU A 679 -37.17 7.35 2.56
CA LEU A 679 -38.22 8.33 2.79
C LEU A 679 -38.91 8.64 1.46
N ASN A 680 -40.21 8.48 1.41
CA ASN A 680 -41.01 8.84 0.25
C ASN A 680 -41.76 10.16 0.50
N TRP A 681 -41.55 11.16 -0.36
CA TRP A 681 -42.16 12.50 -0.28
C TRP A 681 -43.22 12.68 -1.34
N ASP A 682 -43.87 11.60 -1.83
CA ASP A 682 -44.83 11.61 -2.91
C ASP A 682 -44.31 12.35 -4.17
N SER A 683 -44.96 13.44 -4.57
CA SER A 683 -44.56 14.22 -5.75
C SER A 683 -43.22 14.98 -5.60
N ALA A 684 -42.70 15.08 -4.40
CA ALA A 684 -41.41 15.72 -4.14
C ALA A 684 -40.22 14.72 -4.21
N GLY A 685 -40.47 13.46 -4.61
CA GLY A 685 -39.43 12.46 -4.84
C GLY A 685 -39.20 11.53 -3.66
N SER A 686 -38.06 10.87 -3.63
CA SER A 686 -37.66 9.94 -2.56
C SER A 686 -36.25 10.25 -2.06
N THR A 687 -36.03 10.07 -0.77
CA THR A 687 -34.68 10.20 -0.17
C THR A 687 -34.27 8.88 0.45
N ASN A 688 -33.12 8.38 0.10
CA ASN A 688 -32.48 7.29 0.82
C ASN A 688 -31.46 7.85 1.81
N LEU A 689 -31.68 7.61 3.09
CA LEU A 689 -30.73 7.91 4.15
C LEU A 689 -29.93 6.66 4.47
N SER A 690 -28.61 6.74 4.46
CA SER A 690 -27.75 5.66 4.89
C SER A 690 -26.70 6.15 5.86
N MET A 691 -26.31 5.26 6.77
CA MET A 691 -25.30 5.47 7.77
C MET A 691 -24.44 4.22 7.91
N ALA A 692 -23.14 4.39 7.93
CA ALA A 692 -22.19 3.37 8.31
C ALA A 692 -21.23 3.95 9.36
N LEU A 693 -21.16 3.32 10.52
CA LEU A 693 -20.28 3.70 11.64
C LEU A 693 -19.38 2.53 11.96
N SER A 694 -18.13 2.79 12.22
CA SER A 694 -17.14 1.81 12.71
C SER A 694 -16.41 2.38 13.92
N TYR A 695 -16.37 1.60 14.98
CA TYR A 695 -15.43 1.77 16.10
C TYR A 695 -14.39 0.66 16.02
N ASN A 696 -13.13 1.02 16.04
CA ASN A 696 -12.02 0.07 16.05
C ASN A 696 -10.97 0.50 17.10
N LYS A 697 -10.49 -0.46 17.87
CA LYS A 697 -9.41 -0.25 18.84
C LYS A 697 -8.39 -1.38 18.68
N LYS A 698 -7.12 -1.02 18.63
CA LYS A 698 -5.99 -1.95 18.63
C LYS A 698 -5.31 -1.96 20.00
N ALA A 699 -4.72 -3.11 20.35
CA ALA A 699 -3.91 -3.24 21.56
C ALA A 699 -2.79 -4.27 21.34
N PHE A 700 -1.68 -4.12 22.05
CA PHE A 700 -0.68 -5.17 22.18
C PHE A 700 -1.15 -6.18 23.25
N GLU A 701 -1.06 -7.45 22.97
CA GLU A 701 -1.36 -8.56 23.86
C GLU A 701 -0.07 -9.16 24.46
N SER A 702 1.09 -8.91 23.85
CA SER A 702 2.41 -9.23 24.37
C SER A 702 3.30 -7.98 24.37
N ASP A 703 4.46 -8.03 25.05
CA ASP A 703 5.40 -6.91 25.11
C ASP A 703 6.13 -6.70 23.78
N PRO A 704 5.90 -5.59 23.07
CA PRO A 704 6.54 -5.32 21.79
C PRO A 704 7.91 -4.63 21.91
N SER A 705 8.41 -4.35 23.11
CA SER A 705 9.58 -3.48 23.35
C SER A 705 10.89 -4.03 22.76
N ALA A 706 10.98 -5.35 22.54
CA ALA A 706 12.14 -5.97 21.89
C ALA A 706 12.23 -5.64 20.39
N PHE A 707 11.12 -5.20 19.77
CA PHE A 707 10.99 -4.99 18.32
C PHE A 707 10.69 -3.54 17.97
N ARG A 708 9.95 -2.84 18.84
CA ARG A 708 9.45 -1.48 18.59
C ARG A 708 9.84 -0.53 19.73
N ASN A 709 10.34 0.65 19.36
CA ASN A 709 10.54 1.73 20.31
C ASN A 709 9.20 2.29 20.81
N GLU A 710 9.23 3.15 21.86
CA GLU A 710 8.02 3.72 22.48
C GLU A 710 7.16 4.52 21.49
N GLU A 711 7.77 5.26 20.57
CA GLU A 711 7.09 6.03 19.55
C GLU A 711 6.29 5.12 18.61
N ALA A 712 6.95 4.13 18.03
CA ALA A 712 6.32 3.16 17.14
C ALA A 712 5.24 2.31 17.83
N GLN A 713 5.37 2.06 19.16
CA GLN A 713 4.32 1.42 19.95
C GLN A 713 3.11 2.33 20.10
N PHE A 714 3.34 3.60 20.39
CA PHE A 714 2.28 4.59 20.55
C PHE A 714 1.49 4.75 19.23
N ASP A 715 2.19 4.95 18.14
CA ASP A 715 1.58 5.15 16.81
C ASP A 715 0.80 3.92 16.36
N TYR A 716 1.28 2.72 16.64
CA TYR A 716 0.57 1.50 16.25
C TYR A 716 -0.87 1.46 16.79
N VAL A 717 -1.12 1.95 17.97
CA VAL A 717 -2.45 1.90 18.61
C VAL A 717 -3.27 3.19 18.47
N ASN A 718 -2.63 4.34 18.22
CA ASN A 718 -3.28 5.65 18.30
C ASN A 718 -3.33 6.40 16.96
N TYR A 719 -2.57 5.98 15.95
CA TYR A 719 -2.42 6.69 14.69
C TYR A 719 -3.70 6.81 13.87
N ASN A 720 -4.58 5.81 13.93
CA ASN A 720 -5.86 5.82 13.26
C ASN A 720 -6.98 6.19 14.24
N PRO A 721 -7.98 7.00 13.82
CA PRO A 721 -9.12 7.33 14.69
C PRO A 721 -9.90 6.07 15.05
N ASN A 722 -10.27 5.93 16.32
CA ASN A 722 -11.11 4.81 16.75
C ASN A 722 -12.52 4.86 16.15
N TRP A 723 -13.09 6.04 15.97
CA TRP A 723 -14.41 6.23 15.38
C TRP A 723 -14.32 6.77 13.95
N ARG A 724 -15.00 6.09 13.05
CA ARG A 724 -15.26 6.55 11.70
C ARG A 724 -16.73 6.43 11.36
N GLY A 725 -17.24 7.37 10.56
CA GLY A 725 -18.64 7.35 10.15
C GLY A 725 -18.84 7.94 8.76
N VAL A 726 -19.80 7.41 8.04
CA VAL A 726 -20.28 7.94 6.76
C VAL A 726 -21.79 8.06 6.81
N PHE A 727 -22.30 9.23 6.54
CA PHE A 727 -23.72 9.54 6.50
C PHE A 727 -24.06 10.05 5.11
N THR A 728 -24.99 9.41 4.42
CA THR A 728 -25.38 9.78 3.06
C THR A 728 -26.88 10.05 2.99
N ALA A 729 -27.24 11.14 2.34
CA ALA A 729 -28.61 11.44 1.93
C ALA A 729 -28.62 11.56 0.40
N ALA A 730 -29.28 10.62 -0.28
CA ALA A 730 -29.47 10.64 -1.72
C ALA A 730 -30.96 10.90 -2.03
N HIS A 731 -31.25 12.01 -2.66
CA HIS A 731 -32.62 12.45 -2.99
C HIS A 731 -32.83 12.42 -4.50
N ASP A 732 -33.79 11.63 -4.92
CA ASP A 732 -34.22 11.46 -6.31
C ASP A 732 -35.54 12.21 -6.54
N ILE A 733 -35.57 13.15 -7.50
CA ILE A 733 -36.75 13.87 -7.95
C ILE A 733 -36.75 13.99 -9.48
N ASN A 734 -37.67 13.27 -10.15
CA ASN A 734 -37.70 13.13 -11.61
C ASN A 734 -36.30 12.67 -12.13
N ASP A 735 -35.70 13.46 -13.01
CA ASP A 735 -34.39 13.20 -13.63
C ASP A 735 -33.18 13.72 -12.83
N LEU A 736 -33.44 14.29 -11.66
CA LEU A 736 -32.39 14.88 -10.81
C LEU A 736 -32.15 14.03 -9.56
N ARG A 737 -30.88 13.67 -9.33
CA ARG A 737 -30.41 13.11 -8.07
C ARG A 737 -29.49 14.10 -7.38
N LEU A 738 -29.75 14.36 -6.10
CA LEU A 738 -28.91 15.18 -5.22
C LEU A 738 -28.35 14.29 -4.12
N THR A 739 -27.03 14.27 -4.00
CA THR A 739 -26.34 13.49 -2.96
C THR A 739 -25.57 14.41 -2.04
N ALA A 740 -25.80 14.28 -0.73
CA ALA A 740 -24.98 14.88 0.31
C ALA A 740 -24.37 13.76 1.16
N ARG A 741 -23.07 13.79 1.36
CA ARG A 741 -22.34 12.82 2.17
C ARG A 741 -21.50 13.55 3.20
N ALA A 742 -21.59 13.14 4.46
CA ALA A 742 -20.75 13.61 5.54
C ALA A 742 -19.89 12.46 6.07
N SER A 743 -18.58 12.60 6.02
CA SER A 743 -17.61 11.64 6.53
C SER A 743 -17.01 12.16 7.84
N TYR A 744 -17.13 11.38 8.90
CA TYR A 744 -16.61 11.67 10.23
C TYR A 744 -15.35 10.88 10.53
N TRP A 745 -14.36 11.55 11.04
CA TRP A 745 -13.09 11.00 11.54
C TRP A 745 -12.91 11.47 12.97
N GLY A 746 -12.80 10.51 13.91
CA GLY A 746 -12.65 10.81 15.33
C GLY A 746 -11.25 11.33 15.67
N GLU A 747 -11.13 11.84 16.91
CA GLU A 747 -9.84 12.23 17.47
C GLU A 747 -8.84 11.06 17.44
N HIS A 748 -7.60 11.35 17.09
CA HIS A 748 -6.48 10.41 17.11
C HIS A 748 -5.16 11.14 17.35
N GLU A 749 -4.12 10.37 17.66
CA GLU A 749 -2.83 10.94 18.04
C GLU A 749 -1.67 10.22 17.35
N ASN A 750 -0.59 10.94 17.09
CA ASN A 750 0.68 10.37 16.69
C ASN A 750 1.85 10.93 17.54
N ALA A 751 2.99 10.25 17.49
CA ALA A 751 4.18 10.57 18.26
C ALA A 751 5.41 10.72 17.34
N ASN A 752 5.35 11.64 16.38
CA ASN A 752 6.30 11.80 15.27
C ASN A 752 7.77 12.03 15.63
N SER A 753 8.08 12.45 16.84
CA SER A 753 9.46 12.77 17.26
C SER A 753 9.71 12.40 18.72
N GLY A 754 9.03 11.37 19.16
CA GLY A 754 9.08 10.86 20.53
C GLY A 754 7.77 11.11 21.30
N THR A 755 7.48 10.24 22.26
CA THR A 755 6.23 10.26 23.03
C THR A 755 5.96 11.56 23.81
N SER A 756 6.96 12.43 23.95
CA SER A 756 6.84 13.77 24.54
C SER A 756 6.34 14.84 23.56
N ARG A 757 6.24 14.52 22.26
CA ARG A 757 5.82 15.43 21.19
C ARG A 757 4.63 14.87 20.44
N ARG A 758 3.54 14.64 21.16
CA ARG A 758 2.32 14.11 20.58
C ARG A 758 1.60 15.18 19.78
N GLN A 759 1.21 14.79 18.56
CA GLN A 759 0.28 15.54 17.73
C GLN A 759 -1.12 14.95 17.95
N VAL A 760 -2.05 15.77 18.45
CA VAL A 760 -3.47 15.44 18.48
C VAL A 760 -4.11 15.97 17.22
N GLN A 761 -4.90 15.12 16.57
CA GLN A 761 -5.75 15.48 15.45
C GLN A 761 -7.18 15.55 15.95
N ASP A 762 -7.77 16.72 15.91
CA ASP A 762 -9.14 16.96 16.34
C ASP A 762 -10.16 16.21 15.45
N PRO A 763 -11.36 15.88 15.97
CA PRO A 763 -12.39 15.25 15.15
C PRO A 763 -12.74 16.09 13.93
N THR A 764 -12.68 15.48 12.75
CA THR A 764 -12.85 16.17 11.46
C THR A 764 -14.07 15.65 10.70
N TRP A 765 -14.78 16.56 10.03
CA TRP A 765 -15.89 16.26 9.13
C TRP A 765 -15.58 16.73 7.73
N TYR A 766 -15.67 15.83 6.75
CA TYR A 766 -15.65 16.19 5.33
C TYR A 766 -17.06 16.05 4.77
N VAL A 767 -17.50 17.03 3.99
CA VAL A 767 -18.80 17.01 3.34
C VAL A 767 -18.64 17.06 1.83
N ASP A 768 -19.22 16.07 1.15
CA ASP A 768 -19.28 16.00 -0.30
C ASP A 768 -20.70 16.30 -0.78
N LEU A 769 -20.82 17.07 -1.86
CA LEU A 769 -22.08 17.37 -2.51
C LEU A 769 -22.01 17.04 -3.99
N GLU A 770 -23.02 16.35 -4.51
CA GLU A 770 -23.13 16.05 -5.94
C GLU A 770 -24.57 16.28 -6.43
N ALA A 771 -24.70 16.87 -7.60
CA ALA A 771 -25.93 16.94 -8.36
C ALA A 771 -25.75 16.17 -9.68
N GLN A 772 -26.63 15.21 -9.94
CA GLN A 772 -26.64 14.40 -11.14
C GLN A 772 -27.97 14.61 -11.87
N TYR A 773 -27.92 14.88 -13.17
CA TYR A 773 -29.11 15.09 -14.00
C TYR A 773 -29.10 14.18 -15.22
N GLN A 774 -30.20 13.43 -15.41
CA GLN A 774 -30.42 12.62 -16.60
C GLN A 774 -30.99 13.51 -17.70
N ILE A 775 -30.15 13.81 -18.72
CA ILE A 775 -30.52 14.70 -19.83
C ILE A 775 -31.54 14.01 -20.74
N ASN A 776 -31.34 12.75 -21.02
CA ASN A 776 -32.17 11.84 -21.78
C ASN A 776 -31.75 10.38 -21.50
N ASP A 777 -32.38 9.42 -22.19
CA ASP A 777 -32.11 8.00 -21.97
C ASP A 777 -30.61 7.61 -22.16
N THR A 778 -29.85 8.41 -22.90
CA THR A 778 -28.44 8.14 -23.21
C THR A 778 -27.47 8.96 -22.37
N PHE A 779 -27.74 10.23 -22.14
CA PHE A 779 -26.77 11.15 -21.53
C PHE A 779 -27.14 11.57 -20.12
N ARG A 780 -26.16 11.53 -19.24
CA ARG A 780 -26.21 11.96 -17.86
C ARG A 780 -25.02 12.87 -17.55
N ILE A 781 -25.26 13.95 -16.83
CA ILE A 781 -24.24 14.86 -16.33
C ILE A 781 -24.26 14.89 -14.81
N ALA A 782 -23.09 14.95 -14.19
CA ALA A 782 -22.95 15.18 -12.77
C ALA A 782 -21.93 16.30 -12.54
N ALA A 783 -22.14 17.07 -11.49
CA ALA A 783 -21.17 18.06 -11.01
C ALA A 783 -21.23 18.11 -9.49
N GLY A 784 -20.08 18.31 -8.86
CA GLY A 784 -20.03 18.30 -7.41
C GLY A 784 -18.71 18.79 -6.85
N GLY A 785 -18.62 18.74 -5.54
CA GLY A 785 -17.41 18.99 -4.79
C GLY A 785 -17.21 17.96 -3.70
N ARG A 786 -15.98 17.55 -3.50
CA ARG A 786 -15.52 16.79 -2.35
C ARG A 786 -14.94 17.77 -1.33
N ASN A 787 -15.22 17.53 -0.04
CA ASN A 787 -14.78 18.42 1.02
C ASN A 787 -15.13 19.89 0.73
N VAL A 788 -16.41 20.15 0.44
CA VAL A 788 -16.89 21.47 -0.06
C VAL A 788 -16.68 22.62 0.93
N PHE A 789 -16.39 22.33 2.19
CA PHE A 789 -16.07 23.34 3.20
C PHE A 789 -14.57 23.60 3.35
N ASP A 790 -13.73 22.94 2.54
CA ASP A 790 -12.29 23.12 2.49
C ASP A 790 -11.59 22.83 3.83
N GLU A 791 -12.04 21.77 4.53
CA GLU A 791 -11.50 21.37 5.81
C GLU A 791 -10.14 20.65 5.63
N TYR A 792 -9.21 20.93 6.54
CA TYR A 792 -7.88 20.34 6.58
C TYR A 792 -7.65 19.65 7.95
N PRO A 793 -6.74 18.67 8.01
CA PRO A 793 -6.22 18.17 9.28
C PRO A 793 -5.57 19.29 10.11
N ASP A 794 -5.37 19.06 11.39
CA ASP A 794 -4.57 19.97 12.19
C ASP A 794 -3.15 20.04 11.64
N LYS A 795 -2.61 21.25 11.57
CA LYS A 795 -1.22 21.47 11.17
C LYS A 795 -0.29 20.84 12.19
N GLY A 796 0.79 20.27 11.69
CA GLY A 796 1.81 19.67 12.53
C GLY A 796 2.40 20.67 13.55
N ASN A 797 2.70 20.18 14.74
CA ASN A 797 3.34 21.00 15.77
C ASN A 797 4.76 21.41 15.32
N VAL A 798 5.16 22.61 15.67
CA VAL A 798 6.52 23.11 15.44
C VAL A 798 7.53 22.15 16.09
N GLY A 799 8.37 21.53 15.28
CA GLY A 799 9.34 20.51 15.68
C GLY A 799 8.92 19.06 15.39
N ASP A 800 7.65 18.82 15.07
CA ASP A 800 7.14 17.52 14.61
C ASP A 800 6.96 17.47 13.08
N THR A 801 6.87 18.64 12.44
CA THR A 801 6.93 18.79 11.00
C THR A 801 8.32 19.26 10.59
N CYS A 802 9.03 18.46 9.81
CA CYS A 802 10.27 18.95 9.18
C CYS A 802 10.02 19.31 7.73
N CYS A 803 10.97 20.06 7.19
CA CYS A 803 11.23 20.07 5.76
C CYS A 803 10.11 20.76 4.94
N GLY A 804 9.38 21.69 5.58
CA GLY A 804 8.28 22.42 4.96
C GLY A 804 6.94 21.67 4.94
N ARG A 805 6.80 20.56 5.62
CA ARG A 805 5.56 19.81 5.74
C ARG A 805 4.53 20.54 6.61
N LEU A 806 3.31 20.72 6.13
CA LEU A 806 2.24 21.35 6.90
C LEU A 806 1.40 20.33 7.69
N TYR A 807 1.16 19.16 7.12
CA TYR A 807 0.28 18.12 7.67
C TYR A 807 1.03 16.80 7.82
N GLU A 808 0.51 15.89 8.64
CA GLU A 808 1.05 14.54 8.76
C GLU A 808 0.96 13.78 7.44
N SER A 809 2.11 13.33 6.89
CA SER A 809 2.17 12.74 5.55
C SER A 809 1.52 11.37 5.42
N GLY A 810 1.50 10.60 6.49
CA GLY A 810 0.87 9.27 6.52
C GLY A 810 -0.58 9.27 7.00
N SER A 811 -1.17 10.45 7.25
CA SER A 811 -2.51 10.58 7.79
C SER A 811 -3.57 9.92 6.90
N VAL A 812 -4.54 9.27 7.51
CA VAL A 812 -5.76 8.78 6.86
C VAL A 812 -6.72 9.90 6.49
N LEU A 813 -6.53 11.11 7.06
CA LEU A 813 -7.28 12.32 6.72
C LEU A 813 -6.84 12.85 5.35
N ASP A 814 -7.77 13.49 4.65
CA ASP A 814 -7.44 14.18 3.40
C ASP A 814 -6.89 15.57 3.69
N TRP A 815 -5.64 15.80 3.31
CA TRP A 815 -4.95 17.08 3.49
C TRP A 815 -4.82 17.89 2.19
N ASN A 816 -5.51 17.50 1.10
CA ASN A 816 -5.47 18.23 -0.17
C ASN A 816 -6.45 19.41 -0.23
N GLY A 817 -7.49 19.44 0.63
CA GLY A 817 -8.53 20.47 0.61
C GLY A 817 -9.71 20.13 -0.30
N SER A 818 -10.50 21.14 -0.68
CA SER A 818 -11.69 20.94 -1.50
C SER A 818 -11.35 20.65 -2.97
N TYR A 819 -12.09 19.71 -3.57
CA TYR A 819 -11.94 19.31 -4.97
C TYR A 819 -13.25 19.44 -5.70
N TRP A 820 -13.26 20.06 -6.89
CA TRP A 820 -14.44 20.29 -7.71
C TRP A 820 -14.35 19.54 -9.02
N PHE A 821 -15.43 18.87 -9.43
CA PHE A 821 -15.43 18.04 -10.62
C PHE A 821 -16.73 18.16 -11.44
N ALA A 822 -16.65 17.75 -12.69
CA ALA A 822 -17.76 17.48 -13.56
C ALA A 822 -17.58 16.13 -14.25
N ARG A 823 -18.69 15.38 -14.42
CA ARG A 823 -18.73 14.08 -15.07
C ARG A 823 -19.81 14.05 -16.14
N LEU A 824 -19.45 13.53 -17.31
CA LEU A 824 -20.39 13.23 -18.38
C LEU A 824 -20.38 11.71 -18.60
N THR A 825 -21.56 11.08 -18.57
CA THR A 825 -21.74 9.67 -18.87
C THR A 825 -22.69 9.50 -20.04
N ALA A 826 -22.37 8.59 -20.95
CA ALA A 826 -23.22 8.19 -22.04
C ALA A 826 -23.41 6.67 -22.01
N ASP A 827 -24.66 6.21 -21.91
CA ASP A 827 -25.08 4.81 -21.89
C ASP A 827 -25.89 4.52 -23.17
N PHE A 828 -25.49 3.54 -24.00
CA PHE A 828 -26.08 3.16 -25.29
C PHE A 828 -26.63 1.75 -25.31
#